data_a04b497e1f93988916747c2e73b9a084
#
_entry.id   a04b497e1f93988916747c2e73b9a084
#
_cell.length_a   1.000
_cell.length_b   1.000
_cell.length_c   1.000
_cell.angle_alpha   90.00
_cell.angle_beta   90.00
_cell.angle_gamma   90.00
#
_symmetry.space_group_name_H-M   'P 1'
#
loop_
_entity.id
_entity.type
_entity.pdbx_description
1 polymer ?
#
loop_
_entity_poly.entity_id
_entity_poly.type
_entity_poly.pdbx_seq_one_letter_code
_entity_poly.pdbx_strand_id
1 'polypeptide(L)'
;MKHNKVLLSLLAVFMCLLAYSRPAHRGVVVLAQPDGSTFRAILKGDEFFRIKMTEDGHAIAQDNEGWWCYASYAGDGRKLISAHRVGSQCPPQVISESRNIPYRMLSQLASAKKHSLPVDDEVPVLERMRSAKVLSTRADGDEPQQLVKHGIVILAQFANLGFKHTREDFERMLMMDGYSLNGATGSAREYFDAQFGGKVSFQFDVSEIVTLGRDLAHYGGNVSSSAGVESDRAAADMIYEACELADATVDFAKYDDDGDGEVDNVFVFFAGGDEAEGAGDDCIWSHAWYLRDGAGKSLVLDGKLIDRYACTAEMTRYATSSEGIGQRLAGIGTFCHEYSHTFGLADMYDTDYEGSGGESEALWDHTSLMDGGNQNNSGNTPPFFNAIDREMLGMQTPVMLDADGKYRMQPIHKGGTYYRMNTDTDEEYYLFECRSNDSWDKYIGGKGMLVYHIDKSFRLAGYSDSYGMDLKARQRWNYYNEVNCRPDHHCADLIEAMPGASSGKGVFYPAGGIDSIPAERLAYWSGLTSVMSFNDITMEGDDVSFSVTGNDIATTPPVPVLLAYEKFQDAAIVTFESDRKYNGEATILWGKTGKEDSSLTLKPYAPGKYALLLDGLDPKTSYTVLISFSMNGIVGKEGAVSFLTNTDNGGYPYIYLKNVLRNPDGTFPSGSRLPLRVYNTVKAVQVSWYLNGTRIKTDAQGYYTLTEGGTLKAVVTWDDGTEDVICKEIRISE
;
A
#
# COMPACT_ATOMS: atom_id res chain seq x y z
N MET A 1 47.24 -31.89 -4.63
CA MET A 1 47.56 -31.36 -3.31
C MET A 1 46.77 -30.09 -3.09
N LYS A 2 45.88 -30.18 -2.11
CA LYS A 2 45.35 -29.15 -1.20
C LYS A 2 44.68 -27.88 -1.77
N HIS A 3 43.41 -27.81 -1.46
CA HIS A 3 42.57 -26.65 -1.10
C HIS A 3 42.05 -25.77 -2.26
N ASN A 4 40.91 -26.16 -2.77
CA ASN A 4 39.79 -25.27 -3.06
C ASN A 4 38.50 -26.09 -3.03
N LYS A 5 38.18 -26.57 -1.85
CA LYS A 5 36.81 -26.84 -1.38
C LYS A 5 36.49 -25.73 -0.43
N VAL A 6 35.30 -25.21 -0.48
CA VAL A 6 34.70 -24.13 0.33
C VAL A 6 34.70 -22.80 -0.42
N LEU A 7 33.74 -22.66 -1.27
CA LEU A 7 32.94 -21.47 -1.49
C LEU A 7 31.83 -21.78 -2.53
N LEU A 8 31.07 -22.83 -2.26
CA LEU A 8 29.80 -23.15 -2.94
C LEU A 8 28.82 -23.55 -1.88
N SER A 9 28.50 -22.63 -1.03
CA SER A 9 27.38 -22.72 -0.09
C SER A 9 27.06 -21.33 0.35
N LEU A 10 25.77 -20.99 0.29
CA LEU A 10 25.13 -19.77 0.70
C LEU A 10 25.02 -18.67 -0.38
N LEU A 11 24.44 -19.01 -1.51
CA LEU A 11 23.44 -18.15 -2.13
C LEU A 11 22.09 -18.89 -2.00
N ALA A 12 21.60 -19.02 -0.78
CA ALA A 12 20.19 -19.18 -0.56
C ALA A 12 19.58 -17.81 -0.88
N VAL A 13 19.03 -17.68 -2.07
CA VAL A 13 18.18 -16.56 -2.47
C VAL A 13 16.97 -16.64 -1.56
N PHE A 14 16.94 -15.82 -0.53
CA PHE A 14 15.77 -15.62 0.29
C PHE A 14 14.72 -14.91 -0.56
N MET A 15 13.75 -15.67 -1.03
CA MET A 15 12.55 -15.13 -1.65
C MET A 15 11.62 -14.64 -0.54
N CYS A 16 11.40 -13.34 -0.48
CA CYS A 16 10.29 -12.79 0.31
C CYS A 16 8.98 -13.27 -0.29
N LEU A 17 8.18 -13.92 0.52
CA LEU A 17 6.95 -14.55 0.12
C LEU A 17 5.79 -13.73 0.67
N LEU A 18 5.02 -13.17 -0.25
CA LEU A 18 3.76 -12.54 0.05
C LEU A 18 2.70 -13.64 0.20
N ALA A 19 2.04 -13.71 1.33
CA ALA A 19 0.78 -14.40 1.43
C ALA A 19 -0.31 -13.45 0.95
N TYR A 20 -1.15 -13.89 0.05
CA TYR A 20 -2.25 -13.14 -0.51
C TYR A 20 -3.55 -13.78 -0.07
N SER A 21 -4.54 -12.96 0.25
CA SER A 21 -5.74 -13.39 0.92
C SER A 21 -6.97 -12.79 0.30
N ARG A 22 -8.04 -13.56 0.27
CA ARG A 22 -9.37 -13.03 0.00
C ARG A 22 -9.92 -12.33 1.25
N PRO A 23 -10.37 -11.07 1.19
CA PRO A 23 -11.05 -10.45 2.31
C PRO A 23 -12.38 -11.17 2.61
N ALA A 24 -12.78 -11.17 3.87
CA ALA A 24 -14.09 -11.60 4.29
C ALA A 24 -15.18 -10.90 3.46
N HIS A 25 -16.28 -11.59 3.20
CA HIS A 25 -17.42 -11.00 2.50
C HIS A 25 -17.84 -9.69 3.17
N ARG A 26 -17.78 -8.59 2.43
CA ARG A 26 -18.16 -7.27 2.92
C ARG A 26 -19.66 -7.15 3.07
N GLY A 27 -20.07 -6.47 4.11
CA GLY A 27 -21.48 -6.28 4.44
C GLY A 27 -22.05 -7.37 5.33
N VAL A 28 -23.36 -7.44 5.36
CA VAL A 28 -24.07 -8.33 6.26
C VAL A 28 -24.31 -9.69 5.60
N VAL A 29 -23.83 -10.74 6.23
CA VAL A 29 -24.14 -12.13 5.87
C VAL A 29 -25.26 -12.68 6.76
N VAL A 30 -25.95 -13.72 6.29
CA VAL A 30 -26.93 -14.45 7.09
C VAL A 30 -26.31 -15.77 7.53
N LEU A 31 -26.13 -15.95 8.83
CA LEU A 31 -25.67 -17.20 9.43
C LEU A 31 -26.87 -18.03 9.94
N ALA A 32 -26.74 -19.34 9.89
CA ALA A 32 -27.78 -20.26 10.33
C ALA A 32 -27.32 -21.03 11.58
N GLN A 33 -28.21 -21.17 12.55
CA GLN A 33 -28.09 -22.09 13.68
C GLN A 33 -28.39 -23.55 13.25
N PRO A 34 -27.94 -24.56 13.97
CA PRO A 34 -28.23 -25.96 13.67
C PRO A 34 -29.73 -26.30 13.61
N ASP A 35 -30.59 -25.54 14.27
CA ASP A 35 -32.04 -25.72 14.22
C ASP A 35 -32.74 -25.06 13.00
N GLY A 36 -31.92 -24.42 12.13
CA GLY A 36 -32.40 -23.72 10.95
C GLY A 36 -32.82 -22.27 11.20
N SER A 37 -32.80 -21.78 12.43
CA SER A 37 -33.00 -20.35 12.69
C SER A 37 -31.77 -19.54 12.17
N THR A 38 -32.02 -18.31 11.70
CA THR A 38 -31.01 -17.48 11.08
C THR A 38 -30.84 -16.14 11.81
N PHE A 39 -29.66 -15.54 11.67
CA PHE A 39 -29.37 -14.18 12.18
C PHE A 39 -28.37 -13.49 11.26
N ARG A 40 -28.30 -12.16 11.40
CA ARG A 40 -27.42 -11.31 10.59
C ARG A 40 -26.08 -11.15 11.28
N ALA A 41 -25.01 -11.26 10.52
CA ALA A 41 -23.64 -11.18 11.02
C ALA A 41 -22.75 -10.38 10.06
N ILE A 42 -21.61 -9.94 10.57
CA ILE A 42 -20.53 -9.29 9.82
C ILE A 42 -19.30 -10.18 9.98
N LEU A 43 -18.63 -10.42 8.88
CA LEU A 43 -17.35 -11.12 8.84
C LEU A 43 -16.24 -10.08 8.61
N LYS A 44 -15.10 -10.22 9.30
CA LYS A 44 -13.91 -9.42 9.05
C LYS A 44 -12.69 -10.33 9.06
N GLY A 45 -11.71 -9.97 8.24
CA GLY A 45 -10.43 -10.65 8.27
C GLY A 45 -10.07 -11.36 6.98
N ASP A 46 -9.07 -12.21 7.12
CA ASP A 46 -8.48 -13.03 6.08
C ASP A 46 -8.14 -14.43 6.63
N GLU A 47 -7.41 -15.26 5.89
CA GLU A 47 -7.01 -16.61 6.31
C GLU A 47 -6.13 -16.65 7.56
N PHE A 48 -5.52 -15.52 7.95
CA PHE A 48 -4.67 -15.40 9.15
C PHE A 48 -5.35 -14.67 10.30
N PHE A 49 -6.39 -13.89 10.01
CA PHE A 49 -7.05 -13.03 10.98
C PHE A 49 -8.56 -13.04 10.77
N ARG A 50 -9.30 -13.67 11.65
CA ARG A 50 -10.75 -13.91 11.48
C ARG A 50 -11.54 -13.39 12.66
N ILE A 51 -12.49 -12.49 12.40
CA ILE A 51 -13.47 -12.04 13.37
C ILE A 51 -14.87 -12.19 12.79
N LYS A 52 -15.71 -12.89 13.51
CA LYS A 52 -17.14 -12.98 13.21
C LYS A 52 -17.90 -12.26 14.30
N MET A 53 -18.85 -11.44 13.92
CA MET A 53 -19.65 -10.65 14.87
C MET A 53 -21.09 -10.53 14.42
N THR A 54 -22.00 -10.30 15.36
CA THR A 54 -23.37 -9.91 15.03
C THR A 54 -23.38 -8.52 14.37
N GLU A 55 -24.45 -8.19 13.67
CA GLU A 55 -24.59 -6.87 13.00
C GLU A 55 -24.44 -5.67 13.98
N ASP A 56 -24.74 -5.88 15.26
CA ASP A 56 -24.57 -4.87 16.32
C ASP A 56 -23.19 -4.96 17.03
N GLY A 57 -22.23 -5.73 16.48
CA GLY A 57 -20.81 -5.69 16.84
C GLY A 57 -20.42 -6.60 18.02
N HIS A 58 -21.13 -7.67 18.28
CA HIS A 58 -20.76 -8.67 19.29
C HIS A 58 -19.99 -9.82 18.67
N ALA A 59 -18.79 -10.12 19.15
CA ALA A 59 -18.03 -11.28 18.72
C ALA A 59 -18.81 -12.57 18.92
N ILE A 60 -18.74 -13.47 17.94
CA ILE A 60 -19.41 -14.76 17.93
C ILE A 60 -18.46 -15.88 17.47
N ALA A 61 -18.74 -17.10 17.91
CA ALA A 61 -18.06 -18.32 17.43
C ALA A 61 -18.98 -19.52 17.57
N GLN A 62 -18.69 -20.59 16.83
CA GLN A 62 -19.41 -21.86 16.96
C GLN A 62 -18.90 -22.67 18.15
N ASP A 63 -19.80 -23.28 18.89
CA ASP A 63 -19.46 -24.30 19.88
C ASP A 63 -19.25 -25.68 19.21
N ASN A 64 -18.86 -26.67 20.00
CA ASN A 64 -18.59 -28.04 19.51
C ASN A 64 -19.82 -28.74 18.88
N GLU A 65 -21.01 -28.19 19.07
CA GLU A 65 -22.25 -28.68 18.48
C GLU A 65 -22.68 -27.87 17.25
N GLY A 66 -21.86 -26.88 16.85
CA GLY A 66 -22.10 -25.98 15.70
C GLY A 66 -23.05 -24.83 16.00
N TRP A 67 -23.40 -24.56 17.28
CA TRP A 67 -24.22 -23.40 17.63
C TRP A 67 -23.41 -22.12 17.69
N TRP A 68 -23.86 -21.09 16.99
CA TRP A 68 -23.31 -19.75 17.10
C TRP A 68 -23.64 -19.14 18.46
N CYS A 69 -22.62 -18.91 19.25
CA CYS A 69 -22.67 -18.35 20.60
C CYS A 69 -21.93 -17.03 20.66
N TYR A 70 -22.28 -16.17 21.62
CA TYR A 70 -21.47 -14.99 21.94
C TYR A 70 -20.07 -15.41 22.41
N ALA A 71 -19.06 -14.67 21.98
CA ALA A 71 -17.66 -14.95 22.33
C ALA A 71 -17.00 -13.69 22.90
N SER A 72 -15.94 -13.89 23.67
CA SER A 72 -15.07 -12.85 24.19
C SER A 72 -13.60 -13.25 24.03
N TYR A 73 -12.67 -12.38 24.35
CA TYR A 73 -11.25 -12.65 24.22
C TYR A 73 -10.56 -12.58 25.59
N ALA A 74 -9.74 -13.56 25.91
CA ALA A 74 -8.86 -13.52 27.05
C ALA A 74 -7.72 -12.51 26.85
N GLY A 75 -7.00 -12.16 27.92
CA GLY A 75 -5.88 -11.22 27.84
C GLY A 75 -4.67 -11.69 27.01
N ASP A 76 -4.64 -12.98 26.65
CA ASP A 76 -3.66 -13.60 25.76
C ASP A 76 -4.19 -13.76 24.30
N GLY A 77 -5.36 -13.20 23.99
CA GLY A 77 -6.00 -13.24 22.67
C GLY A 77 -6.86 -14.48 22.43
N ARG A 78 -6.86 -15.48 23.30
CA ARG A 78 -7.69 -16.67 23.10
C ARG A 78 -9.18 -16.32 23.09
N LYS A 79 -9.89 -16.80 22.08
CA LYS A 79 -11.35 -16.68 21.98
C LYS A 79 -12.03 -17.60 23.03
N LEU A 80 -12.96 -17.05 23.77
CA LEU A 80 -13.72 -17.72 24.81
C LEU A 80 -15.19 -17.76 24.39
N ILE A 81 -15.69 -18.94 24.07
CA ILE A 81 -17.07 -19.16 23.63
C ILE A 81 -17.97 -19.23 24.86
N SER A 82 -19.00 -18.41 24.91
CA SER A 82 -19.97 -18.46 26.00
C SER A 82 -21.00 -19.57 25.79
N ALA A 83 -21.72 -19.96 26.84
CA ALA A 83 -22.83 -20.90 26.73
C ALA A 83 -24.12 -20.25 26.18
N HIS A 84 -24.08 -18.98 25.75
CA HIS A 84 -25.25 -18.21 25.34
C HIS A 84 -25.31 -18.07 23.80
N ARG A 85 -26.31 -18.68 23.20
CA ARG A 85 -26.53 -18.67 21.75
C ARG A 85 -26.94 -17.28 21.27
N VAL A 86 -26.51 -16.91 20.07
CA VAL A 86 -26.92 -15.67 19.41
C VAL A 86 -28.44 -15.70 19.22
N GLY A 87 -29.09 -14.59 19.58
CA GLY A 87 -30.56 -14.46 19.55
C GLY A 87 -31.26 -14.98 20.81
N SER A 88 -30.55 -15.59 21.77
CA SER A 88 -31.10 -15.97 23.07
C SER A 88 -30.95 -14.85 24.11
N GLN A 89 -31.72 -14.95 25.21
CA GLN A 89 -31.55 -14.03 26.34
C GLN A 89 -30.17 -14.21 26.95
N CYS A 90 -29.39 -13.16 27.02
CA CYS A 90 -27.99 -13.17 27.42
C CYS A 90 -27.73 -12.22 28.60
N PRO A 91 -26.91 -12.60 29.60
CA PRO A 91 -26.51 -11.71 30.70
C PRO A 91 -25.80 -10.45 30.19
N PRO A 92 -26.05 -9.26 30.79
CA PRO A 92 -25.40 -8.02 30.37
C PRO A 92 -23.88 -8.07 30.36
N GLN A 93 -23.27 -8.86 31.23
CA GLN A 93 -21.83 -9.05 31.29
C GLN A 93 -21.28 -9.71 30.02
N VAL A 94 -21.91 -10.81 29.55
CA VAL A 94 -21.50 -11.52 28.32
C VAL A 94 -21.63 -10.61 27.11
N ILE A 95 -22.72 -9.85 27.03
CA ILE A 95 -22.93 -8.84 25.99
C ILE A 95 -21.85 -7.75 26.02
N SER A 96 -21.46 -7.28 27.20
CA SER A 96 -20.40 -6.29 27.35
C SER A 96 -19.02 -6.83 26.95
N GLU A 97 -18.71 -8.05 27.39
CA GLU A 97 -17.43 -8.70 27.10
C GLU A 97 -17.28 -9.04 25.60
N SER A 98 -18.36 -9.43 24.94
CA SER A 98 -18.34 -9.77 23.50
C SER A 98 -18.12 -8.57 22.57
N ARG A 99 -18.29 -7.33 23.05
CA ARG A 99 -17.94 -6.12 22.30
C ARG A 99 -16.47 -5.73 22.37
N ASN A 100 -15.75 -6.26 23.34
CA ASN A 100 -14.35 -5.87 23.57
C ASN A 100 -13.41 -6.76 22.75
N ILE A 101 -13.26 -6.47 21.47
CA ILE A 101 -12.41 -7.21 20.54
C ILE A 101 -11.02 -6.55 20.53
N PRO A 102 -9.95 -7.25 20.89
CA PRO A 102 -8.60 -6.69 20.93
C PRO A 102 -7.92 -6.74 19.55
N TYR A 103 -8.43 -5.98 18.59
CA TYR A 103 -7.99 -5.97 17.18
C TYR A 103 -6.48 -5.90 17.01
N ARG A 104 -5.83 -4.91 17.60
CA ARG A 104 -4.39 -4.70 17.49
C ARG A 104 -3.58 -5.93 17.93
N MET A 105 -3.95 -6.53 19.04
CA MET A 105 -3.25 -7.72 19.55
C MET A 105 -3.44 -8.91 18.60
N LEU A 106 -4.67 -9.11 18.11
CA LEU A 106 -4.99 -10.21 17.19
C LEU A 106 -4.27 -10.02 15.87
N SER A 107 -4.22 -8.80 15.33
CA SER A 107 -3.48 -8.47 14.12
C SER A 107 -1.98 -8.76 14.25
N GLN A 108 -1.34 -8.30 15.32
CA GLN A 108 0.07 -8.59 15.60
C GLN A 108 0.38 -10.09 15.68
N LEU A 109 -0.54 -10.86 16.26
CA LEU A 109 -0.40 -12.31 16.36
C LEU A 109 -0.58 -13.01 15.02
N ALA A 110 -1.50 -12.54 14.19
CA ALA A 110 -1.69 -13.02 12.83
C ALA A 110 -0.45 -12.75 11.98
N SER A 111 0.09 -11.55 12.08
CA SER A 111 1.29 -11.14 11.35
C SER A 111 2.52 -11.97 11.70
N ALA A 112 2.69 -12.34 12.96
CA ALA A 112 3.78 -13.22 13.36
C ALA A 112 3.72 -14.60 12.68
N LYS A 113 2.56 -15.02 12.16
CA LYS A 113 2.41 -16.22 11.32
C LYS A 113 2.74 -15.96 9.85
N LYS A 114 2.42 -14.78 9.33
CA LYS A 114 2.69 -14.42 7.93
C LYS A 114 4.20 -14.38 7.64
N HIS A 115 5.04 -14.09 8.63
CA HIS A 115 6.46 -13.80 8.42
C HIS A 115 7.37 -14.44 9.45
N SER A 116 8.15 -15.37 9.01
CA SER A 116 9.26 -15.95 9.78
C SER A 116 10.64 -15.38 9.40
N LEU A 117 10.75 -14.43 8.46
CA LEU A 117 12.05 -14.04 7.88
C LEU A 117 12.21 -12.53 7.71
N PRO A 118 13.43 -11.99 7.93
CA PRO A 118 13.73 -10.58 7.67
C PRO A 118 13.70 -10.28 6.17
N VAL A 119 13.13 -9.14 5.82
CA VAL A 119 13.03 -8.64 4.45
C VAL A 119 14.27 -7.82 4.09
N ASP A 120 14.93 -8.17 2.99
CA ASP A 120 16.03 -7.39 2.45
C ASP A 120 15.49 -6.32 1.48
N ASP A 121 15.78 -5.04 1.76
CA ASP A 121 15.27 -3.85 1.05
C ASP A 121 15.75 -3.75 -0.42
N GLU A 122 16.68 -4.61 -0.88
CA GLU A 122 17.42 -4.37 -2.13
C GLU A 122 16.88 -5.08 -3.38
N VAL A 123 15.91 -6.01 -3.29
CA VAL A 123 15.39 -6.71 -4.48
C VAL A 123 13.88 -6.60 -4.60
N PRO A 124 13.36 -5.69 -5.45
CA PRO A 124 11.93 -5.53 -5.66
C PRO A 124 11.27 -6.80 -6.20
N VAL A 125 10.17 -7.22 -5.61
CA VAL A 125 9.29 -8.29 -6.14
C VAL A 125 8.86 -7.97 -7.59
N LEU A 126 8.65 -6.70 -7.92
CA LEU A 126 8.38 -6.22 -9.27
C LEU A 126 9.48 -6.55 -10.30
N GLU A 127 10.75 -6.69 -9.91
CA GLU A 127 11.79 -7.11 -10.84
C GLU A 127 11.76 -8.62 -11.14
N ARG A 128 11.30 -9.44 -10.21
CA ARG A 128 11.07 -10.87 -10.45
C ARG A 128 9.88 -11.10 -11.38
N MET A 129 8.86 -10.22 -11.31
CA MET A 129 7.69 -10.27 -12.18
C MET A 129 7.96 -9.71 -13.57
N ARG A 130 8.90 -8.79 -13.71
CA ARG A 130 9.43 -8.35 -15.01
C ARG A 130 10.24 -9.46 -15.70
N SER A 131 10.81 -10.38 -14.95
CA SER A 131 11.46 -11.58 -15.50
C SER A 131 10.47 -12.69 -15.87
N ALA A 132 9.30 -12.77 -15.22
CA ALA A 132 8.19 -13.54 -15.75
C ALA A 132 7.72 -12.81 -17.02
N LYS A 133 8.16 -13.29 -18.15
CA LYS A 133 7.93 -12.71 -19.50
C LYS A 133 6.45 -12.65 -19.92
N VAL A 134 5.53 -12.26 -19.02
CA VAL A 134 4.11 -12.16 -19.33
C VAL A 134 3.84 -11.18 -20.44
N LEU A 135 4.75 -10.19 -20.67
CA LEU A 135 4.52 -9.13 -21.65
C LEU A 135 5.77 -8.73 -22.46
N SER A 136 6.89 -9.41 -22.40
CA SER A 136 8.00 -9.08 -23.29
C SER A 136 7.78 -9.63 -24.71
N THR A 137 6.84 -9.07 -25.44
CA THR A 137 6.74 -9.24 -26.88
C THR A 137 7.73 -8.33 -27.61
N ARG A 138 9.01 -8.51 -27.43
CA ARG A 138 10.03 -8.05 -28.39
C ARG A 138 10.80 -9.25 -28.88
N ALA A 139 10.20 -9.99 -29.81
CA ALA A 139 10.95 -10.70 -30.79
C ALA A 139 11.19 -9.74 -31.97
N ASP A 140 12.43 -9.54 -32.34
CA ASP A 140 12.80 -8.78 -33.52
C ASP A 140 12.14 -9.41 -34.76
N GLY A 141 11.22 -8.71 -35.38
CA GLY A 141 10.91 -8.84 -36.79
C GLY A 141 9.75 -9.72 -37.22
N ASP A 142 9.03 -10.42 -36.35
CA ASP A 142 7.85 -11.21 -36.74
C ASP A 142 6.55 -10.63 -36.15
N GLU A 143 5.41 -10.90 -36.84
CA GLU A 143 4.06 -10.58 -36.35
C GLU A 143 3.90 -11.04 -34.90
N PRO A 144 3.29 -10.23 -34.00
CA PRO A 144 3.19 -10.59 -32.57
C PRO A 144 2.39 -11.89 -32.42
N GLN A 145 3.08 -12.96 -32.12
CA GLN A 145 2.46 -14.23 -31.81
C GLN A 145 1.73 -14.08 -30.47
N GLN A 146 0.44 -14.40 -30.45
CA GLN A 146 -0.36 -14.37 -29.21
C GLN A 146 0.31 -15.26 -28.17
N LEU A 147 0.65 -14.69 -27.03
CA LEU A 147 1.21 -15.46 -25.91
C LEU A 147 0.09 -16.31 -25.29
N VAL A 148 0.33 -17.59 -25.10
CA VAL A 148 -0.60 -18.47 -24.38
C VAL A 148 -0.03 -18.75 -22.99
N LYS A 149 -0.82 -18.54 -21.96
CA LYS A 149 -0.52 -18.91 -20.58
C LYS A 149 -1.36 -20.09 -20.15
N HIS A 150 -0.72 -21.09 -19.55
CA HIS A 150 -1.37 -22.29 -19.09
C HIS A 150 -1.53 -22.28 -17.57
N GLY A 151 -2.71 -22.61 -17.08
CA GLY A 151 -3.00 -22.78 -15.64
C GLY A 151 -3.60 -24.13 -15.36
N ILE A 152 -3.12 -24.82 -14.34
CA ILE A 152 -3.74 -26.06 -13.84
C ILE A 152 -4.74 -25.76 -12.74
N VAL A 153 -5.93 -26.31 -12.88
CA VAL A 153 -7.01 -26.25 -11.90
C VAL A 153 -7.34 -27.64 -11.41
N ILE A 154 -7.08 -27.91 -10.14
CA ILE A 154 -7.32 -29.20 -9.51
C ILE A 154 -8.66 -29.15 -8.76
N LEU A 155 -9.48 -30.20 -8.91
CA LEU A 155 -10.74 -30.35 -8.20
C LEU A 155 -10.55 -31.32 -7.03
N ALA A 156 -10.53 -30.81 -5.78
CA ALA A 156 -10.28 -31.58 -4.58
C ALA A 156 -11.55 -31.72 -3.73
N GLN A 157 -12.03 -32.98 -3.53
CA GLN A 157 -13.12 -33.29 -2.62
C GLN A 157 -12.59 -34.02 -1.37
N PHE A 158 -13.34 -33.92 -0.29
CA PHE A 158 -12.98 -34.50 1.00
C PHE A 158 -13.56 -35.90 1.21
N ALA A 159 -13.02 -36.66 2.15
CA ALA A 159 -13.52 -37.99 2.47
C ALA A 159 -15.02 -37.98 2.88
N ASN A 160 -15.48 -36.91 3.50
CA ASN A 160 -16.85 -36.72 3.98
C ASN A 160 -17.71 -35.76 3.14
N LEU A 161 -17.13 -35.07 2.14
CA LEU A 161 -17.85 -34.07 1.34
C LEU A 161 -17.38 -34.08 -0.11
N GLY A 162 -18.29 -34.49 -1.01
CA GLY A 162 -18.06 -34.48 -2.45
C GLY A 162 -18.56 -33.21 -3.12
N PHE A 163 -18.08 -32.95 -4.34
CA PHE A 163 -18.61 -31.89 -5.20
C PHE A 163 -20.10 -32.09 -5.51
N LYS A 164 -20.82 -30.99 -5.64
CA LYS A 164 -22.21 -30.97 -6.16
C LYS A 164 -22.25 -30.74 -7.67
N HIS A 165 -21.16 -30.14 -8.22
CA HIS A 165 -21.01 -29.85 -9.64
C HIS A 165 -20.01 -30.81 -10.28
N THR A 166 -20.12 -30.98 -11.59
CA THR A 166 -19.23 -31.86 -12.36
C THR A 166 -17.99 -31.13 -12.82
N ARG A 167 -16.95 -31.86 -13.22
CA ARG A 167 -15.76 -31.30 -13.85
C ARG A 167 -16.12 -30.43 -15.05
N GLU A 168 -17.06 -30.82 -15.87
CA GLU A 168 -17.51 -30.07 -17.05
C GLU A 168 -18.18 -28.75 -16.67
N ASP A 169 -18.76 -28.61 -15.46
CA ASP A 169 -19.29 -27.34 -14.97
C ASP A 169 -18.14 -26.32 -14.72
N PHE A 170 -17.01 -26.78 -14.16
CA PHE A 170 -15.81 -25.97 -13.99
C PHE A 170 -15.13 -25.66 -15.31
N GLU A 171 -15.00 -26.63 -16.22
CA GLU A 171 -14.45 -26.37 -17.56
C GLU A 171 -15.26 -25.30 -18.30
N ARG A 172 -16.58 -25.34 -18.19
CA ARG A 172 -17.45 -24.32 -18.80
C ARG A 172 -17.25 -22.95 -18.13
N MET A 173 -17.19 -22.90 -16.81
CA MET A 173 -16.98 -21.66 -16.07
C MET A 173 -15.64 -21.02 -16.40
N LEU A 174 -14.61 -21.83 -16.59
CA LEU A 174 -13.26 -21.33 -16.84
C LEU A 174 -12.98 -21.02 -18.32
N MET A 175 -13.54 -21.82 -19.25
CA MET A 175 -13.08 -21.83 -20.64
C MET A 175 -14.16 -21.60 -21.71
N MET A 176 -15.46 -21.70 -21.37
CA MET A 176 -16.51 -21.64 -22.37
C MET A 176 -16.73 -20.23 -22.91
N ASP A 177 -16.78 -20.08 -24.23
CA ASP A 177 -17.20 -18.83 -24.86
C ASP A 177 -18.65 -18.50 -24.56
N GLY A 178 -18.93 -17.27 -24.16
CA GLY A 178 -20.27 -16.79 -23.86
C GLY A 178 -20.86 -17.43 -22.60
N TYR A 179 -20.03 -17.84 -21.66
CA TYR A 179 -20.50 -18.37 -20.37
C TYR A 179 -21.38 -17.34 -19.65
N SER A 180 -22.58 -17.76 -19.24
CA SER A 180 -23.58 -16.86 -18.66
C SER A 180 -24.39 -17.45 -17.50
N LEU A 181 -23.94 -18.56 -16.95
CA LEU A 181 -24.61 -19.18 -15.77
C LEU A 181 -24.63 -18.19 -14.61
N ASN A 182 -25.75 -18.14 -13.89
CA ASN A 182 -25.96 -17.22 -12.76
C ASN A 182 -25.81 -15.72 -13.11
N GLY A 183 -25.93 -15.35 -14.39
CA GLY A 183 -25.78 -13.99 -14.88
C GLY A 183 -24.32 -13.56 -15.06
N ALA A 184 -23.41 -14.53 -15.24
CA ALA A 184 -22.01 -14.24 -15.55
C ALA A 184 -21.87 -13.44 -16.86
N THR A 185 -20.87 -12.57 -16.91
CA THR A 185 -20.53 -11.78 -18.10
C THR A 185 -19.74 -12.60 -19.11
N GLY A 186 -19.03 -13.62 -18.65
CA GLY A 186 -18.22 -14.53 -19.44
C GLY A 186 -17.50 -15.56 -18.56
N SER A 187 -16.65 -16.39 -19.18
CA SER A 187 -15.75 -17.31 -18.49
C SER A 187 -14.50 -16.59 -17.96
N ALA A 188 -13.70 -17.28 -17.12
CA ALA A 188 -12.43 -16.76 -16.63
C ALA A 188 -11.45 -16.45 -17.79
N ARG A 189 -11.41 -17.31 -18.81
CA ARG A 189 -10.63 -17.03 -20.02
C ARG A 189 -11.08 -15.74 -20.71
N GLU A 190 -12.39 -15.57 -20.93
CA GLU A 190 -12.92 -14.35 -21.55
C GLU A 190 -12.62 -13.11 -20.70
N TYR A 191 -12.61 -13.25 -19.36
CA TYR A 191 -12.21 -12.18 -18.45
C TYR A 191 -10.76 -11.76 -18.71
N PHE A 192 -9.81 -12.69 -18.63
CA PHE A 192 -8.39 -12.37 -18.83
C PHE A 192 -8.08 -11.95 -20.28
N ASP A 193 -8.68 -12.60 -21.28
CA ASP A 193 -8.54 -12.18 -22.68
C ASP A 193 -8.97 -10.70 -22.87
N ALA A 194 -10.05 -10.28 -22.18
CA ALA A 194 -10.52 -8.90 -22.21
C ALA A 194 -9.55 -7.95 -21.50
N GLN A 195 -8.90 -8.37 -20.41
CA GLN A 195 -7.89 -7.56 -19.72
C GLN A 195 -6.69 -7.27 -20.63
N PHE A 196 -6.18 -8.30 -21.31
CA PHE A 196 -4.96 -8.23 -22.10
C PHE A 196 -5.21 -7.83 -23.57
N GLY A 197 -6.47 -7.55 -23.93
CA GLY A 197 -6.83 -7.12 -25.29
C GLY A 197 -6.44 -8.15 -26.36
N GLY A 198 -6.49 -9.44 -26.04
CA GLY A 198 -6.15 -10.54 -26.92
C GLY A 198 -4.64 -10.75 -27.17
N LYS A 199 -3.76 -10.00 -26.51
CA LYS A 199 -2.31 -10.17 -26.61
C LYS A 199 -1.82 -11.41 -25.85
N VAL A 200 -2.47 -11.73 -24.75
CA VAL A 200 -2.26 -12.93 -23.94
C VAL A 200 -3.56 -13.69 -23.92
N SER A 201 -3.53 -14.99 -24.14
CA SER A 201 -4.67 -15.88 -23.99
C SER A 201 -4.39 -16.87 -22.88
N PHE A 202 -5.42 -17.26 -22.15
CA PHE A 202 -5.31 -18.19 -21.03
C PHE A 202 -5.96 -19.52 -21.36
N GLN A 203 -5.26 -20.59 -21.05
CA GLN A 203 -5.72 -21.96 -21.17
C GLN A 203 -5.74 -22.56 -19.76
N PHE A 204 -6.93 -22.80 -19.21
CA PHE A 204 -7.09 -23.45 -17.91
C PHE A 204 -7.47 -24.92 -18.13
N ASP A 205 -6.58 -25.82 -17.74
CA ASP A 205 -6.82 -27.26 -17.76
C ASP A 205 -7.41 -27.69 -16.40
N VAL A 206 -8.52 -28.40 -16.42
CA VAL A 206 -9.21 -28.88 -15.21
C VAL A 206 -8.92 -30.34 -15.00
N SER A 207 -8.40 -30.73 -13.82
CA SER A 207 -8.10 -32.11 -13.48
C SER A 207 -9.37 -33.00 -13.36
N GLU A 208 -9.21 -34.31 -13.31
CA GLU A 208 -10.21 -35.18 -12.72
C GLU A 208 -10.40 -34.83 -11.24
N ILE A 209 -11.58 -35.13 -10.67
CA ILE A 209 -11.83 -34.89 -9.25
C ILE A 209 -10.99 -35.87 -8.42
N VAL A 210 -10.10 -35.32 -7.59
CA VAL A 210 -9.34 -36.13 -6.63
C VAL A 210 -10.06 -36.19 -5.28
N THR A 211 -9.94 -37.30 -4.58
CA THR A 211 -10.55 -37.47 -3.24
C THR A 211 -9.44 -37.52 -2.18
N LEU A 212 -9.45 -36.52 -1.32
CA LEU A 212 -8.49 -36.39 -0.22
C LEU A 212 -8.76 -37.45 0.87
N GLY A 213 -7.72 -37.83 1.57
CA GLY A 213 -7.78 -38.90 2.58
C GLY A 213 -8.44 -38.52 3.90
N ARG A 214 -8.77 -37.25 4.11
CA ARG A 214 -9.34 -36.72 5.36
C ARG A 214 -10.61 -35.93 5.12
N ASP A 215 -11.35 -35.69 6.20
CA ASP A 215 -12.55 -34.86 6.22
C ASP A 215 -12.25 -33.39 6.06
N LEU A 216 -13.21 -32.59 5.58
CA LEU A 216 -13.09 -31.13 5.44
C LEU A 216 -12.56 -30.48 6.72
N ALA A 217 -13.11 -30.78 7.88
CA ALA A 217 -12.68 -30.22 9.16
C ALA A 217 -11.22 -30.56 9.55
N HIS A 218 -10.60 -31.54 8.92
CA HIS A 218 -9.18 -31.82 9.11
C HIS A 218 -8.31 -30.74 8.46
N TYR A 219 -8.70 -30.25 7.28
CA TYR A 219 -7.92 -29.26 6.52
C TYR A 219 -8.34 -27.82 6.88
N GLY A 220 -9.65 -27.56 6.95
CA GLY A 220 -10.23 -26.24 7.17
C GLY A 220 -10.51 -25.92 8.63
N GLY A 221 -10.83 -26.94 9.47
CA GLY A 221 -11.24 -26.69 10.86
C GLY A 221 -10.31 -25.73 11.58
N ASN A 222 -10.85 -24.65 12.10
CA ASN A 222 -10.09 -23.58 12.73
C ASN A 222 -9.25 -24.05 13.91
N VAL A 223 -7.98 -23.73 13.91
CA VAL A 223 -7.08 -23.91 15.05
C VAL A 223 -6.70 -22.57 15.62
N SER A 224 -6.95 -22.41 16.90
CA SER A 224 -6.42 -21.26 17.64
C SER A 224 -4.97 -21.52 17.97
N SER A 225 -4.06 -20.65 17.54
CA SER A 225 -2.70 -20.63 18.08
C SER A 225 -2.77 -20.41 19.59
N SER A 226 -1.69 -20.73 20.32
CA SER A 226 -1.53 -20.38 21.75
C SER A 226 -1.74 -18.88 22.00
N ALA A 227 -1.71 -18.09 20.95
CA ALA A 227 -1.89 -16.65 20.95
C ALA A 227 -3.30 -16.19 20.50
N GLY A 228 -4.25 -17.12 20.26
CA GLY A 228 -5.65 -16.77 19.98
C GLY A 228 -5.99 -16.40 18.55
N VAL A 229 -5.03 -16.49 17.64
CA VAL A 229 -5.27 -16.29 16.20
C VAL A 229 -5.83 -17.58 15.60
N GLU A 230 -6.93 -17.47 14.87
CA GLU A 230 -7.53 -18.57 14.15
C GLU A 230 -7.03 -18.62 12.71
N SER A 231 -6.73 -19.80 12.24
CA SER A 231 -6.41 -20.11 10.84
C SER A 231 -6.81 -21.53 10.53
N ASP A 232 -6.91 -21.88 9.26
CA ASP A 232 -7.13 -23.26 8.82
C ASP A 232 -6.04 -24.16 9.38
N ARG A 233 -6.47 -25.35 9.78
CA ARG A 233 -5.58 -26.34 10.41
C ARG A 233 -4.49 -26.80 9.48
N ALA A 234 -4.83 -27.11 8.21
CA ALA A 234 -3.95 -27.76 7.26
C ALA A 234 -4.36 -27.48 5.79
N ALA A 235 -4.77 -26.26 5.46
CA ALA A 235 -5.19 -25.92 4.10
C ALA A 235 -4.09 -26.14 3.07
N ALA A 236 -2.85 -25.81 3.39
CA ALA A 236 -1.71 -26.06 2.49
C ALA A 236 -1.40 -27.56 2.34
N ASP A 237 -1.64 -28.40 3.36
CA ASP A 237 -1.53 -29.86 3.21
C ASP A 237 -2.61 -30.41 2.29
N MET A 238 -3.82 -29.79 2.24
CA MET A 238 -4.85 -30.13 1.25
C MET A 238 -4.31 -29.91 -0.18
N ILE A 239 -3.69 -28.79 -0.45
CA ILE A 239 -3.10 -28.45 -1.76
C ILE A 239 -2.01 -29.47 -2.12
N TYR A 240 -1.12 -29.72 -1.16
CA TYR A 240 -0.02 -30.70 -1.35
C TYR A 240 -0.56 -32.08 -1.75
N GLU A 241 -1.52 -32.62 -0.99
CA GLU A 241 -2.15 -33.92 -1.26
C GLU A 241 -2.93 -33.92 -2.56
N ALA A 242 -3.65 -32.82 -2.88
CA ALA A 242 -4.38 -32.69 -4.13
C ALA A 242 -3.48 -32.78 -5.35
N CYS A 243 -2.29 -32.13 -5.30
CA CYS A 243 -1.29 -32.20 -6.35
C CYS A 243 -0.72 -33.63 -6.49
N GLU A 244 -0.34 -34.29 -5.38
CA GLU A 244 0.15 -35.68 -5.42
C GLU A 244 -0.90 -36.64 -6.03
N LEU A 245 -2.17 -36.45 -5.73
CA LEU A 245 -3.24 -37.29 -6.28
C LEU A 245 -3.52 -36.98 -7.76
N ALA A 246 -3.37 -35.73 -8.18
CA ALA A 246 -3.56 -35.31 -9.57
C ALA A 246 -2.41 -35.72 -10.49
N ASP A 247 -1.22 -35.96 -10.00
CA ASP A 247 -0.01 -36.32 -10.74
C ASP A 247 -0.20 -37.54 -11.66
N ALA A 248 -1.09 -38.45 -11.29
CA ALA A 248 -1.41 -39.63 -12.12
C ALA A 248 -2.01 -39.27 -13.51
N THR A 249 -2.60 -38.08 -13.65
CA THR A 249 -3.32 -37.64 -14.87
C THR A 249 -2.89 -36.23 -15.34
N VAL A 250 -2.15 -35.48 -14.56
CA VAL A 250 -1.68 -34.13 -14.84
C VAL A 250 -0.17 -34.16 -15.07
N ASP A 251 0.28 -33.64 -16.19
CA ASP A 251 1.71 -33.37 -16.48
C ASP A 251 2.02 -31.94 -16.05
N PHE A 252 2.57 -31.77 -14.86
CA PHE A 252 2.87 -30.49 -14.28
C PHE A 252 3.95 -29.70 -15.06
N ALA A 253 4.76 -30.38 -15.86
CA ALA A 253 5.76 -29.70 -16.69
C ALA A 253 5.17 -28.75 -17.74
N LYS A 254 3.88 -28.91 -18.07
CA LYS A 254 3.17 -28.01 -19.00
C LYS A 254 2.90 -26.62 -18.46
N TYR A 255 2.95 -26.42 -17.13
CA TYR A 255 2.51 -25.20 -16.43
C TYR A 255 3.70 -24.38 -15.91
N ASP A 256 4.88 -24.57 -16.48
CA ASP A 256 6.07 -23.76 -16.35
C ASP A 256 6.30 -23.05 -17.69
N ASP A 257 5.50 -21.98 -17.92
CA ASP A 257 5.47 -21.29 -19.22
C ASP A 257 6.71 -20.41 -19.46
N ASP A 258 7.42 -19.99 -18.40
CA ASP A 258 8.62 -19.17 -18.52
C ASP A 258 9.93 -19.99 -18.46
N GLY A 259 9.84 -21.26 -18.11
CA GLY A 259 10.96 -22.24 -18.13
C GLY A 259 11.92 -22.08 -16.96
N ASP A 260 11.51 -21.49 -15.86
CA ASP A 260 12.35 -21.28 -14.68
C ASP A 260 12.49 -22.52 -13.77
N GLY A 261 11.68 -23.56 -14.03
CA GLY A 261 11.69 -24.82 -13.30
C GLY A 261 10.63 -24.90 -12.20
N GLU A 262 9.81 -23.88 -12.04
CA GLU A 262 8.66 -23.86 -11.14
C GLU A 262 7.36 -23.90 -11.96
N VAL A 263 6.30 -24.48 -11.37
CA VAL A 263 4.95 -24.34 -11.92
C VAL A 263 4.45 -22.93 -11.63
N ASP A 264 4.06 -22.17 -12.66
CA ASP A 264 3.65 -20.77 -12.53
C ASP A 264 2.57 -20.56 -11.47
N ASN A 265 1.55 -21.44 -11.44
CA ASN A 265 0.55 -21.48 -10.41
C ASN A 265 -0.25 -22.78 -10.43
N VAL A 266 -0.60 -23.28 -9.25
CA VAL A 266 -1.61 -24.33 -9.06
C VAL A 266 -2.84 -23.71 -8.44
N PHE A 267 -4.00 -23.90 -9.04
CA PHE A 267 -5.28 -23.49 -8.47
C PHE A 267 -6.09 -24.70 -8.03
N VAL A 268 -6.67 -24.65 -6.82
CA VAL A 268 -7.49 -25.74 -6.30
C VAL A 268 -8.90 -25.23 -5.99
N PHE A 269 -9.91 -25.81 -6.68
CA PHE A 269 -11.27 -25.73 -6.17
C PHE A 269 -11.50 -26.86 -5.18
N PHE A 270 -11.96 -26.52 -3.98
CA PHE A 270 -12.34 -27.50 -2.98
C PHE A 270 -13.87 -27.62 -2.85
N ALA A 271 -14.34 -28.83 -2.57
CA ALA A 271 -15.76 -29.10 -2.43
C ALA A 271 -16.37 -28.36 -1.24
N GLY A 272 -17.59 -27.84 -1.40
CA GLY A 272 -18.34 -27.17 -0.36
C GLY A 272 -18.27 -25.64 -0.42
N GLY A 273 -18.43 -24.98 0.72
CA GLY A 273 -18.51 -23.51 0.83
C GLY A 273 -17.27 -22.90 1.44
N ASP A 274 -17.15 -21.60 1.27
CA ASP A 274 -16.04 -20.75 1.72
C ASP A 274 -16.31 -20.18 3.11
N GLU A 275 -15.36 -20.29 4.02
CA GLU A 275 -15.46 -19.67 5.33
C GLU A 275 -15.50 -18.14 5.23
N ALA A 276 -14.79 -17.54 4.26
CA ALA A 276 -14.83 -16.11 3.97
C ALA A 276 -16.24 -15.59 3.63
N GLU A 277 -17.15 -16.48 3.22
CA GLU A 277 -18.57 -16.18 2.96
C GLU A 277 -19.52 -16.66 4.09
N GLY A 278 -18.96 -17.12 5.20
CA GLY A 278 -19.73 -17.59 6.36
C GLY A 278 -20.21 -19.04 6.25
N ALA A 279 -19.47 -19.92 5.59
CA ALA A 279 -19.83 -21.34 5.50
C ALA A 279 -19.65 -22.10 6.83
N GLY A 280 -18.86 -21.67 7.72
CA GLY A 280 -18.66 -22.31 9.03
C GLY A 280 -17.18 -22.54 9.33
N ASP A 281 -16.87 -22.76 10.61
CA ASP A 281 -15.50 -22.83 11.11
C ASP A 281 -14.75 -24.11 10.72
N ASP A 282 -15.43 -25.09 10.14
CA ASP A 282 -14.82 -26.30 9.58
C ASP A 282 -14.41 -26.16 8.11
N CYS A 283 -14.82 -25.06 7.46
CA CYS A 283 -14.54 -24.80 6.06
C CYS A 283 -13.19 -24.10 5.89
N ILE A 284 -12.65 -24.18 4.68
CA ILE A 284 -11.41 -23.51 4.31
C ILE A 284 -11.74 -22.07 3.89
N TRP A 285 -10.85 -21.14 4.23
CA TRP A 285 -10.84 -19.79 3.72
C TRP A 285 -10.11 -19.73 2.37
N SER A 286 -10.73 -19.15 1.33
CA SER A 286 -10.08 -18.95 0.03
C SER A 286 -8.86 -18.03 0.17
N HIS A 287 -7.73 -18.45 -0.43
CA HIS A 287 -6.47 -17.71 -0.34
C HIS A 287 -5.47 -18.14 -1.42
N ALA A 288 -4.40 -17.33 -1.58
CA ALA A 288 -3.23 -17.69 -2.34
C ALA A 288 -1.98 -17.68 -1.43
N TRP A 289 -1.12 -18.70 -1.53
CA TRP A 289 0.06 -18.81 -0.68
C TRP A 289 1.12 -19.75 -1.27
N TYR A 290 2.06 -20.20 -0.43
CA TYR A 290 3.16 -21.07 -0.79
C TYR A 290 3.17 -22.34 0.07
N LEU A 291 3.42 -23.49 -0.56
CA LEU A 291 3.44 -24.79 0.14
C LEU A 291 4.55 -24.86 1.20
N ARG A 292 5.72 -24.31 0.91
CA ARG A 292 6.85 -24.31 1.87
C ARG A 292 6.54 -23.59 3.16
N ASP A 293 5.67 -22.56 3.11
CA ASP A 293 5.30 -21.76 4.30
C ASP A 293 4.09 -22.35 5.00
N GLY A 294 3.08 -22.73 4.26
CA GLY A 294 1.83 -23.28 4.80
C GLY A 294 1.97 -24.72 5.28
N ALA A 295 2.60 -25.60 4.48
CA ALA A 295 2.78 -27.03 4.80
C ALA A 295 4.19 -27.34 5.34
N GLY A 296 5.10 -26.36 5.37
CA GLY A 296 6.50 -26.55 5.77
C GLY A 296 7.33 -27.41 4.80
N LYS A 297 6.86 -27.60 3.58
CA LYS A 297 7.50 -28.44 2.55
C LYS A 297 7.06 -28.00 1.16
N SER A 298 7.96 -28.10 0.20
CA SER A 298 7.65 -27.95 -1.23
C SER A 298 7.45 -29.30 -1.89
N LEU A 299 6.86 -29.31 -3.07
CA LEU A 299 6.57 -30.50 -3.85
C LEU A 299 7.27 -30.44 -5.21
N VAL A 300 7.81 -31.55 -5.69
CA VAL A 300 8.39 -31.63 -7.04
C VAL A 300 7.69 -32.76 -7.79
N LEU A 301 6.97 -32.42 -8.87
CA LEU A 301 6.31 -33.36 -9.77
C LEU A 301 6.76 -33.05 -11.20
N ASP A 302 6.92 -34.07 -12.03
CA ASP A 302 7.42 -33.98 -13.42
C ASP A 302 8.68 -33.12 -13.60
N GLY A 303 9.50 -33.07 -12.53
CA GLY A 303 10.75 -32.29 -12.51
C GLY A 303 10.58 -30.78 -12.32
N LYS A 304 9.36 -30.33 -11.97
CA LYS A 304 9.03 -28.94 -11.66
C LYS A 304 8.70 -28.77 -10.18
N LEU A 305 9.17 -27.65 -9.61
CA LEU A 305 8.81 -27.26 -8.26
C LEU A 305 7.38 -26.73 -8.24
N ILE A 306 6.57 -27.25 -7.33
CA ILE A 306 5.24 -26.73 -7.02
C ILE A 306 5.31 -26.09 -5.64
N ASP A 307 5.15 -24.80 -5.59
CA ASP A 307 5.24 -24.05 -4.35
C ASP A 307 4.12 -22.99 -4.25
N ARG A 308 3.94 -22.18 -5.29
CA ARG A 308 2.86 -21.18 -5.37
C ARG A 308 1.52 -21.84 -5.66
N TYR A 309 0.52 -21.50 -4.88
CA TYR A 309 -0.85 -21.99 -5.10
C TYR A 309 -1.89 -20.93 -4.76
N ALA A 310 -3.09 -21.14 -5.26
CA ALA A 310 -4.31 -20.47 -4.82
C ALA A 310 -5.46 -21.48 -4.66
N CYS A 311 -6.44 -21.18 -3.85
CA CYS A 311 -7.61 -22.03 -3.70
C CYS A 311 -8.89 -21.23 -3.44
N THR A 312 -10.04 -21.83 -3.84
CA THR A 312 -11.36 -21.31 -3.52
C THR A 312 -12.39 -22.44 -3.44
N ALA A 313 -13.54 -22.13 -2.84
CA ALA A 313 -14.64 -23.07 -2.70
C ALA A 313 -15.42 -23.29 -4.01
N GLU A 314 -16.00 -24.48 -4.14
CA GLU A 314 -16.99 -24.80 -5.17
C GLU A 314 -18.21 -23.88 -5.12
N MET A 315 -18.70 -23.59 -3.90
CA MET A 315 -20.02 -23.00 -3.67
C MET A 315 -19.94 -21.60 -3.10
N THR A 316 -20.59 -20.64 -3.74
CA THR A 316 -20.89 -19.34 -3.14
C THR A 316 -22.26 -19.34 -2.46
N ARG A 317 -22.40 -18.51 -1.43
CA ARG A 317 -23.66 -18.30 -0.69
C ARG A 317 -24.34 -17.02 -1.17
N TYR A 318 -25.65 -17.02 -1.19
CA TYR A 318 -26.45 -15.85 -1.51
C TYR A 318 -27.73 -15.79 -0.69
N ALA A 319 -28.21 -14.58 -0.38
CA ALA A 319 -29.48 -14.37 0.28
C ALA A 319 -30.65 -14.74 -0.65
N THR A 320 -31.59 -15.50 -0.16
CA THR A 320 -32.84 -15.81 -0.89
C THR A 320 -33.93 -14.80 -0.53
N SER A 321 -34.93 -14.65 -1.40
CA SER A 321 -36.09 -13.76 -1.17
C SER A 321 -36.94 -14.13 0.06
N SER A 322 -36.73 -15.31 0.65
CA SER A 322 -37.41 -15.82 1.85
C SER A 322 -36.57 -15.71 3.12
N GLU A 323 -35.55 -14.85 3.13
CA GLU A 323 -34.57 -14.68 4.23
C GLU A 323 -33.75 -15.96 4.54
N GLY A 324 -33.72 -16.94 3.62
CA GLY A 324 -32.89 -18.12 3.68
C GLY A 324 -31.54 -17.93 3.00
N ILE A 325 -30.68 -18.93 3.13
CA ILE A 325 -29.38 -18.99 2.46
C ILE A 325 -29.46 -19.98 1.32
N GLY A 326 -29.21 -19.51 0.10
CA GLY A 326 -29.00 -20.36 -1.06
C GLY A 326 -27.52 -20.62 -1.28
N GLN A 327 -27.23 -21.71 -1.97
CA GLN A 327 -25.89 -22.07 -2.45
C GLN A 327 -25.95 -22.38 -3.94
N ARG A 328 -24.95 -21.94 -4.68
CA ARG A 328 -24.80 -22.23 -6.12
C ARG A 328 -23.31 -22.32 -6.45
N LEU A 329 -22.98 -22.82 -7.65
CA LEU A 329 -21.61 -22.76 -8.14
C LEU A 329 -21.06 -21.35 -8.00
N ALA A 330 -19.87 -21.22 -7.44
CA ALA A 330 -19.18 -19.96 -7.28
C ALA A 330 -18.97 -19.28 -8.65
N GLY A 331 -18.93 -17.95 -8.65
CA GLY A 331 -18.51 -17.19 -9.83
C GLY A 331 -17.00 -17.21 -9.98
N ILE A 332 -16.53 -16.63 -11.10
CA ILE A 332 -15.10 -16.56 -11.41
C ILE A 332 -14.34 -15.48 -10.61
N GLY A 333 -15.03 -14.63 -9.85
CA GLY A 333 -14.43 -13.42 -9.25
C GLY A 333 -13.30 -13.74 -8.28
N THR A 334 -13.52 -14.68 -7.35
CA THR A 334 -12.45 -15.12 -6.43
C THR A 334 -11.34 -15.84 -7.19
N PHE A 335 -11.68 -16.70 -8.16
CA PHE A 335 -10.67 -17.32 -9.02
C PHE A 335 -9.79 -16.25 -9.69
N CYS A 336 -10.39 -15.22 -10.30
CA CYS A 336 -9.64 -14.16 -10.98
C CYS A 336 -8.80 -13.31 -10.01
N HIS A 337 -9.29 -13.05 -8.80
CA HIS A 337 -8.58 -12.33 -7.76
C HIS A 337 -7.33 -13.11 -7.34
N GLU A 338 -7.50 -14.33 -6.85
CA GLU A 338 -6.40 -15.18 -6.35
C GLU A 338 -5.40 -15.51 -7.48
N TYR A 339 -5.89 -15.75 -8.69
CA TYR A 339 -5.00 -15.99 -9.83
C TYR A 339 -4.19 -14.75 -10.21
N SER A 340 -4.75 -13.53 -10.04
CA SER A 340 -4.06 -12.29 -10.34
C SER A 340 -2.90 -11.99 -9.38
N HIS A 341 -2.90 -12.54 -8.18
CA HIS A 341 -1.73 -12.49 -7.29
C HIS A 341 -0.51 -13.18 -7.90
N THR A 342 -0.70 -14.18 -8.75
CA THR A 342 0.43 -14.83 -9.46
C THR A 342 1.10 -13.92 -10.47
N PHE A 343 0.42 -12.87 -10.93
CA PHE A 343 1.00 -11.80 -11.74
C PHE A 343 1.66 -10.71 -10.89
N GLY A 344 1.47 -10.76 -9.56
CA GLY A 344 2.03 -9.83 -8.59
C GLY A 344 1.18 -8.63 -8.24
N LEU A 345 -0.08 -8.71 -8.48
CA LEU A 345 -0.99 -7.67 -8.00
C LEU A 345 -1.13 -7.79 -6.47
N ALA A 346 -1.04 -6.66 -5.79
CA ALA A 346 -1.22 -6.55 -4.36
C ALA A 346 -2.70 -6.34 -4.01
N ASP A 347 -3.08 -6.71 -2.79
CA ASP A 347 -4.38 -6.36 -2.24
C ASP A 347 -4.52 -4.86 -2.01
N MET A 348 -5.70 -4.32 -2.30
CA MET A 348 -6.01 -2.91 -2.15
C MET A 348 -6.83 -2.59 -0.89
N TYR A 349 -7.33 -3.61 -0.22
CA TYR A 349 -8.01 -3.47 1.07
C TYR A 349 -7.00 -3.46 2.22
N ASP A 350 -7.47 -3.15 3.42
CA ASP A 350 -6.69 -3.19 4.65
C ASP A 350 -6.42 -4.64 5.06
N THR A 351 -5.18 -5.07 4.90
CA THR A 351 -4.76 -6.46 5.15
C THR A 351 -4.27 -6.70 6.59
N ASP A 352 -4.21 -5.66 7.43
CA ASP A 352 -3.76 -5.83 8.83
C ASP A 352 -4.91 -5.78 9.84
N TYR A 353 -6.05 -5.27 9.47
CA TYR A 353 -7.29 -5.24 10.26
C TYR A 353 -7.12 -4.72 11.70
N GLU A 354 -6.17 -3.83 11.93
CA GLU A 354 -5.74 -3.40 13.28
C GLU A 354 -6.80 -2.58 14.03
N GLY A 355 -7.96 -2.38 13.47
CA GLY A 355 -9.11 -1.71 14.07
C GLY A 355 -9.23 -0.22 13.78
N SER A 356 -8.40 0.34 12.92
CA SER A 356 -8.54 1.71 12.42
C SER A 356 -9.73 1.88 11.46
N GLY A 357 -10.46 0.82 11.24
CA GLY A 357 -11.57 0.72 10.33
C GLY A 357 -11.48 -0.48 9.44
N GLY A 358 -10.30 -1.03 9.24
CA GLY A 358 -10.07 -2.28 8.50
C GLY A 358 -10.65 -2.27 7.09
N GLU A 359 -10.88 -1.09 6.54
CA GLU A 359 -11.49 -0.91 5.23
C GLU A 359 -10.66 0.14 4.51
N SER A 360 -10.07 -0.25 3.40
CA SER A 360 -9.67 0.74 2.43
C SER A 360 -10.90 1.58 2.12
N GLU A 361 -10.73 2.88 1.98
CA GLU A 361 -11.83 3.72 1.55
C GLU A 361 -12.43 3.12 0.28
N ALA A 362 -13.70 3.08 0.28
CA ALA A 362 -14.69 2.50 -0.61
C ALA A 362 -14.43 2.43 -2.10
N LEU A 363 -13.42 3.10 -2.58
CA LEU A 363 -13.11 3.13 -3.98
C LEU A 363 -12.78 1.77 -4.55
N TRP A 364 -12.10 1.04 -3.76
CA TRP A 364 -11.60 -0.23 -4.21
C TRP A 364 -12.71 -1.27 -4.22
N ASP A 365 -13.71 -1.16 -3.35
CA ASP A 365 -14.76 -2.14 -3.14
C ASP A 365 -15.27 -2.74 -4.47
N HIS A 366 -16.03 -2.01 -5.23
CA HIS A 366 -16.61 -2.50 -6.48
C HIS A 366 -15.75 -2.25 -7.72
N THR A 367 -14.78 -1.33 -7.65
CA THR A 367 -13.99 -0.87 -8.81
C THR A 367 -12.68 -1.61 -9.00
N SER A 368 -12.20 -2.34 -7.99
CA SER A 368 -10.96 -3.12 -8.03
C SER A 368 -11.20 -4.62 -7.88
N LEU A 369 -10.62 -5.41 -8.78
CA LEU A 369 -10.56 -6.87 -8.61
C LEU A 369 -9.82 -7.23 -7.32
N MET A 370 -8.74 -6.49 -7.01
CA MET A 370 -7.86 -6.75 -5.87
C MET A 370 -8.40 -6.19 -4.55
N ASP A 371 -9.70 -5.90 -4.52
CA ASP A 371 -10.51 -5.57 -3.35
C ASP A 371 -11.86 -6.31 -3.46
N GLY A 372 -12.95 -5.75 -2.98
CA GLY A 372 -14.30 -6.33 -3.02
C GLY A 372 -14.92 -6.47 -4.40
N GLY A 373 -14.31 -5.91 -5.46
CA GLY A 373 -14.79 -6.05 -6.84
C GLY A 373 -14.85 -7.49 -7.33
N ASN A 374 -14.06 -8.39 -6.77
CA ASN A 374 -14.12 -9.83 -7.00
C ASN A 374 -15.51 -10.41 -6.65
N GLN A 375 -16.28 -9.77 -5.78
CA GLN A 375 -17.61 -10.18 -5.34
C GLN A 375 -18.74 -9.58 -6.18
N ASN A 376 -18.44 -8.73 -7.17
CA ASN A 376 -19.42 -8.10 -8.02
C ASN A 376 -20.35 -9.13 -8.68
N ASN A 377 -21.67 -8.88 -8.65
CA ASN A 377 -22.68 -9.83 -9.14
C ASN A 377 -22.53 -11.22 -8.49
N SER A 378 -22.22 -11.30 -7.19
CA SER A 378 -21.90 -12.54 -6.46
C SER A 378 -20.77 -13.33 -7.13
N GLY A 379 -19.70 -12.65 -7.49
CA GLY A 379 -18.51 -13.20 -8.12
C GLY A 379 -18.62 -13.54 -9.62
N ASN A 380 -19.76 -13.22 -10.26
CA ASN A 380 -19.97 -13.58 -11.67
C ASN A 380 -19.52 -12.49 -12.67
N THR A 381 -19.15 -11.30 -12.18
CA THR A 381 -18.77 -10.19 -13.05
C THR A 381 -17.72 -9.32 -12.33
N PRO A 382 -16.48 -9.83 -12.15
CA PRO A 382 -15.40 -9.02 -11.59
C PRO A 382 -15.10 -7.84 -12.53
N PRO A 383 -14.64 -6.66 -11.99
CA PRO A 383 -14.39 -5.48 -12.80
C PRO A 383 -13.13 -5.64 -13.64
N PHE A 384 -12.98 -4.79 -14.64
CA PHE A 384 -11.70 -4.66 -15.36
C PHE A 384 -10.56 -4.28 -14.41
N PHE A 385 -9.34 -4.71 -14.73
CA PHE A 385 -8.13 -4.19 -14.10
C PHE A 385 -8.13 -2.67 -14.18
N ASN A 386 -7.90 -2.02 -13.06
CA ASN A 386 -7.80 -0.56 -12.98
C ASN A 386 -6.45 -0.06 -13.52
N ALA A 387 -6.24 1.26 -13.54
CA ALA A 387 -5.00 1.84 -14.04
C ALA A 387 -3.76 1.39 -13.26
N ILE A 388 -3.89 1.10 -11.96
CA ILE A 388 -2.80 0.64 -11.10
C ILE A 388 -2.39 -0.78 -11.47
N ASP A 389 -3.36 -1.69 -11.59
CA ASP A 389 -3.14 -3.07 -12.01
C ASP A 389 -2.44 -3.10 -13.36
N ARG A 390 -2.92 -2.30 -14.32
CA ARG A 390 -2.37 -2.20 -15.67
C ARG A 390 -0.96 -1.63 -15.70
N GLU A 391 -0.66 -0.65 -14.83
CA GLU A 391 0.68 -0.10 -14.67
C GLU A 391 1.63 -1.14 -14.07
N MET A 392 1.21 -1.83 -13.00
CA MET A 392 1.99 -2.88 -12.35
C MET A 392 2.34 -4.02 -13.32
N LEU A 393 1.38 -4.41 -14.14
CA LEU A 393 1.56 -5.46 -15.16
C LEU A 393 2.27 -4.95 -16.43
N GLY A 394 2.57 -3.65 -16.54
CA GLY A 394 3.19 -3.08 -17.74
C GLY A 394 2.34 -3.20 -19.01
N MET A 395 1.02 -3.30 -18.87
CA MET A 395 0.11 -3.54 -19.99
C MET A 395 0.00 -2.36 -20.94
N GLN A 396 0.14 -1.16 -20.41
CA GLN A 396 0.02 0.11 -21.15
C GLN A 396 0.99 1.15 -20.59
N THR A 397 1.45 2.06 -21.44
CA THR A 397 2.20 3.26 -21.03
C THR A 397 1.20 4.39 -20.77
N PRO A 398 1.28 5.10 -19.63
CA PRO A 398 0.42 6.23 -19.36
C PRO A 398 0.71 7.40 -20.32
N VAL A 399 -0.32 8.21 -20.58
CA VAL A 399 -0.13 9.54 -21.16
C VAL A 399 0.25 10.49 -20.04
N MET A 400 1.38 11.18 -20.19
CA MET A 400 1.84 12.13 -19.19
C MET A 400 1.03 13.43 -19.25
N LEU A 401 0.54 13.87 -18.08
CA LEU A 401 -0.08 15.18 -17.89
C LEU A 401 1.01 16.17 -17.45
N ASP A 402 1.70 16.72 -18.43
CA ASP A 402 2.83 17.63 -18.24
C ASP A 402 2.66 18.97 -19.00
N ALA A 403 1.48 19.23 -19.56
CA ALA A 403 1.15 20.43 -20.30
C ALA A 403 -0.28 20.89 -20.05
N ASP A 404 -0.49 22.21 -20.09
CA ASP A 404 -1.83 22.79 -20.15
C ASP A 404 -2.51 22.39 -21.45
N GLY A 405 -3.81 22.13 -21.40
CA GLY A 405 -4.53 21.74 -22.60
C GLY A 405 -5.87 21.09 -22.33
N LYS A 406 -6.50 20.66 -23.41
CA LYS A 406 -7.72 19.87 -23.38
C LYS A 406 -7.40 18.43 -23.67
N TYR A 407 -7.95 17.56 -22.84
CA TYR A 407 -7.72 16.12 -22.88
C TYR A 407 -9.04 15.37 -23.00
N ARG A 408 -8.97 14.16 -23.54
CA ARG A 408 -10.11 13.25 -23.65
C ARG A 408 -9.65 11.84 -23.37
N MET A 409 -10.32 11.16 -22.44
CA MET A 409 -10.09 9.77 -22.08
C MET A 409 -11.28 8.92 -22.53
N GLN A 410 -10.98 7.78 -23.14
CA GLN A 410 -11.94 6.72 -23.39
C GLN A 410 -11.88 5.69 -22.27
N PRO A 411 -12.97 4.95 -22.03
CA PRO A 411 -12.92 3.81 -21.12
C PRO A 411 -11.80 2.84 -21.49
N ILE A 412 -11.09 2.37 -20.45
CA ILE A 412 -9.90 1.52 -20.60
C ILE A 412 -10.16 0.31 -21.53
N HIS A 413 -11.31 -0.36 -21.34
CA HIS A 413 -11.66 -1.55 -22.12
C HIS A 413 -12.19 -1.23 -23.56
N LYS A 414 -12.42 0.05 -23.89
CA LYS A 414 -12.81 0.52 -25.23
C LYS A 414 -11.61 1.06 -26.01
N GLY A 415 -10.41 0.65 -25.63
CA GLY A 415 -9.17 1.08 -26.28
C GLY A 415 -8.57 2.35 -25.68
N GLY A 416 -9.11 2.85 -24.59
CA GLY A 416 -8.56 3.96 -23.83
C GLY A 416 -7.25 3.60 -23.11
N THR A 417 -6.56 4.63 -22.63
CA THR A 417 -5.40 4.52 -21.75
C THR A 417 -5.61 5.38 -20.52
N TYR A 418 -4.76 5.20 -19.54
CA TYR A 418 -4.76 6.04 -18.36
C TYR A 418 -3.71 7.16 -18.47
N TYR A 419 -3.89 8.21 -17.67
CA TYR A 419 -3.00 9.36 -17.60
C TYR A 419 -2.24 9.35 -16.28
N ARG A 420 -1.05 9.95 -16.29
CA ARG A 420 -0.20 10.07 -15.10
C ARG A 420 0.29 11.51 -14.93
N MET A 421 0.21 11.99 -13.68
CA MET A 421 0.78 13.26 -13.23
C MET A 421 1.78 12.95 -12.11
N ASN A 422 3.06 13.26 -12.30
CA ASN A 422 4.07 13.08 -11.27
C ASN A 422 3.94 14.15 -10.19
N THR A 423 4.34 13.81 -8.97
CA THR A 423 4.51 14.75 -7.85
C THR A 423 5.95 15.28 -7.81
N ASP A 424 6.33 15.92 -6.71
CA ASP A 424 7.69 16.36 -6.42
C ASP A 424 8.58 15.26 -5.84
N THR A 425 8.02 14.08 -5.61
CA THR A 425 8.70 12.92 -5.03
C THR A 425 8.75 11.81 -6.07
N ASP A 426 9.93 11.23 -6.26
CA ASP A 426 10.12 10.08 -7.14
C ASP A 426 9.26 8.90 -6.66
N GLU A 427 8.57 8.21 -7.60
CA GLU A 427 7.63 7.12 -7.35
C GLU A 427 6.38 7.52 -6.50
N GLU A 428 6.07 8.81 -6.38
CA GLU A 428 4.79 9.34 -5.92
C GLU A 428 4.10 10.07 -7.07
N TYR A 429 2.85 9.71 -7.39
CA TYR A 429 2.17 10.25 -8.58
C TYR A 429 0.65 10.06 -8.50
N TYR A 430 -0.06 10.72 -9.41
CA TYR A 430 -1.49 10.53 -9.64
C TYR A 430 -1.74 9.77 -10.92
N LEU A 431 -2.71 8.85 -10.88
CA LEU A 431 -3.27 8.20 -12.07
C LEU A 431 -4.71 8.64 -12.29
N PHE A 432 -5.08 8.74 -13.56
CA PHE A 432 -6.42 9.11 -13.99
C PHE A 432 -6.88 8.10 -15.03
N GLU A 433 -8.05 7.50 -14.82
CA GLU A 433 -8.63 6.57 -15.80
C GLU A 433 -10.09 6.89 -16.07
N CYS A 434 -10.58 6.49 -17.22
CA CYS A 434 -12.00 6.52 -17.56
C CYS A 434 -12.59 5.13 -17.43
N ARG A 435 -13.70 5.01 -16.71
CA ARG A 435 -14.47 3.76 -16.56
C ARG A 435 -15.89 3.98 -17.09
N SER A 436 -16.49 2.92 -17.67
CA SER A 436 -17.91 2.88 -17.97
C SER A 436 -18.56 1.75 -17.15
N ASN A 437 -19.88 1.75 -17.02
CA ASN A 437 -20.56 0.69 -16.27
C ASN A 437 -21.23 -0.32 -17.20
N ASP A 438 -20.47 -0.86 -18.12
CA ASP A 438 -20.88 -1.90 -19.04
C ASP A 438 -19.86 -3.06 -19.08
N SER A 439 -20.18 -4.15 -19.76
CA SER A 439 -19.30 -5.33 -19.83
C SER A 439 -18.89 -5.80 -18.41
N TRP A 440 -17.61 -6.04 -18.16
CA TRP A 440 -17.09 -6.41 -16.85
C TRP A 440 -17.24 -5.31 -15.80
N ASP A 441 -17.30 -4.03 -16.20
CA ASP A 441 -17.53 -2.89 -15.29
C ASP A 441 -19.01 -2.66 -14.94
N LYS A 442 -19.91 -3.54 -15.37
CA LYS A 442 -21.36 -3.35 -15.18
C LYS A 442 -21.80 -3.10 -13.74
N TYR A 443 -21.04 -3.58 -12.78
CA TYR A 443 -21.38 -3.51 -11.36
C TYR A 443 -20.48 -2.63 -10.50
N ILE A 444 -19.63 -1.79 -11.11
CA ILE A 444 -18.74 -0.88 -10.38
C ILE A 444 -19.45 0.34 -9.75
N GLY A 445 -20.75 0.46 -9.95
CA GLY A 445 -21.56 1.48 -9.26
C GLY A 445 -21.68 2.84 -9.95
N GLY A 446 -20.86 3.13 -10.96
CA GLY A 446 -20.88 4.41 -11.68
C GLY A 446 -20.05 4.38 -12.96
N LYS A 447 -19.90 5.54 -13.59
CA LYS A 447 -19.01 5.76 -14.74
C LYS A 447 -18.44 7.16 -14.71
N GLY A 448 -17.27 7.35 -15.31
CA GLY A 448 -16.57 8.61 -15.37
C GLY A 448 -15.07 8.45 -15.13
N MET A 449 -14.43 9.52 -14.70
CA MET A 449 -13.02 9.52 -14.35
C MET A 449 -12.84 9.11 -12.89
N LEU A 450 -11.94 8.17 -12.65
CA LEU A 450 -11.37 7.85 -11.34
C LEU A 450 -9.98 8.45 -11.24
N VAL A 451 -9.63 8.91 -10.04
CA VAL A 451 -8.35 9.56 -9.75
C VAL A 451 -7.71 8.88 -8.55
N TYR A 452 -6.47 8.44 -8.72
CA TYR A 452 -5.72 7.71 -7.71
C TYR A 452 -4.45 8.46 -7.33
N HIS A 453 -4.17 8.60 -6.05
CA HIS A 453 -2.89 9.05 -5.52
C HIS A 453 -2.07 7.83 -5.13
N ILE A 454 -0.95 7.63 -5.78
CA ILE A 454 -0.08 6.45 -5.61
C ILE A 454 1.23 6.87 -4.97
N ASP A 455 1.62 6.19 -3.90
CA ASP A 455 2.93 6.33 -3.26
C ASP A 455 3.63 4.96 -3.24
N LYS A 456 4.68 4.83 -4.05
CA LYS A 456 5.64 3.71 -4.08
C LYS A 456 7.05 4.20 -3.72
N SER A 457 7.16 5.36 -3.10
CA SER A 457 8.42 6.02 -2.79
C SER A 457 9.17 5.36 -1.62
N PHE A 458 10.38 5.84 -1.37
CA PHE A 458 11.16 5.46 -0.19
C PHE A 458 10.78 6.25 1.07
N ARG A 459 9.71 7.05 1.02
CA ARG A 459 9.17 7.79 2.17
C ARG A 459 8.59 6.83 3.20
N LEU A 460 8.73 7.15 4.48
CA LEU A 460 8.01 6.47 5.56
C LEU A 460 6.50 6.69 5.41
N ALA A 461 5.75 5.61 5.39
CA ALA A 461 4.31 5.56 5.23
C ALA A 461 3.59 5.05 6.50
N GLY A 462 4.16 5.38 7.64
CA GLY A 462 3.61 5.10 8.95
C GLY A 462 3.93 3.73 9.52
N TYR A 463 3.54 3.55 10.78
CA TYR A 463 3.79 2.36 11.56
C TYR A 463 2.90 1.21 11.08
N SER A 464 3.45 0.01 10.98
CA SER A 464 2.70 -1.22 10.78
C SER A 464 2.44 -1.88 12.14
N ASP A 465 1.17 -2.01 12.51
CA ASP A 465 0.80 -2.72 13.73
C ASP A 465 1.06 -4.23 13.59
N SER A 466 0.95 -4.75 12.38
CA SER A 466 1.27 -6.14 12.07
C SER A 466 2.74 -6.48 12.32
N TYR A 467 3.66 -5.65 11.84
CA TYR A 467 5.10 -5.91 11.90
C TYR A 467 5.80 -5.20 13.06
N GLY A 468 5.13 -4.29 13.74
CA GLY A 468 5.69 -3.57 14.88
C GLY A 468 6.81 -2.59 14.52
N MET A 469 6.81 -2.04 13.30
CA MET A 469 7.84 -1.11 12.81
C MET A 469 7.28 -0.12 11.80
N ASP A 470 8.00 0.99 11.60
CA ASP A 470 7.67 1.92 10.52
C ASP A 470 8.06 1.33 9.15
N LEU A 471 7.13 1.39 8.20
CA LEU A 471 7.34 0.94 6.83
C LEU A 471 7.44 2.12 5.86
N LYS A 472 8.28 1.97 4.85
CA LYS A 472 8.28 2.85 3.68
C LYS A 472 7.11 2.47 2.76
N ALA A 473 6.59 3.44 2.00
CA ALA A 473 5.53 3.18 1.02
C ALA A 473 5.89 2.02 0.08
N ARG A 474 7.10 2.04 -0.47
CA ARG A 474 7.60 0.95 -1.33
C ARG A 474 7.59 -0.42 -0.65
N GLN A 475 7.86 -0.50 0.65
CA GLN A 475 7.85 -1.77 1.39
C GLN A 475 6.43 -2.30 1.53
N ARG A 476 5.44 -1.42 1.78
CA ARG A 476 4.02 -1.80 1.83
C ARG A 476 3.56 -2.47 0.55
N TRP A 477 3.98 -1.97 -0.61
CA TRP A 477 3.68 -2.59 -1.90
C TRP A 477 4.42 -3.90 -2.14
N ASN A 478 5.73 -3.90 -1.94
CA ASN A 478 6.59 -4.95 -2.48
C ASN A 478 6.81 -6.13 -1.54
N TYR A 479 6.65 -5.91 -0.22
CA TYR A 479 7.09 -6.89 0.77
C TYR A 479 6.03 -7.28 1.79
N TYR A 480 5.08 -6.41 2.06
CA TYR A 480 4.18 -6.62 3.19
C TYR A 480 2.70 -6.74 2.80
N ASN A 481 2.36 -6.47 1.55
CA ASN A 481 0.97 -6.45 1.08
C ASN A 481 0.06 -5.58 1.98
N GLU A 482 0.59 -4.47 2.47
CA GLU A 482 -0.07 -3.52 3.36
C GLU A 482 -0.29 -2.16 2.68
N VAL A 483 -0.73 -2.16 1.42
CA VAL A 483 -0.83 -0.95 0.60
C VAL A 483 -1.69 0.11 1.26
N ASN A 484 -2.84 -0.26 1.80
CA ASN A 484 -3.84 0.63 2.37
C ASN A 484 -4.18 0.34 3.84
N CYS A 485 -3.23 -0.21 4.61
CA CYS A 485 -3.45 -0.50 6.02
C CYS A 485 -3.43 0.74 6.92
N ARG A 486 -2.92 1.88 6.42
CA ARG A 486 -2.82 3.11 7.20
C ARG A 486 -3.82 4.17 6.71
N PRO A 487 -4.89 4.46 7.47
CA PRO A 487 -5.88 5.48 7.09
C PRO A 487 -5.29 6.88 6.93
N ASP A 488 -4.17 7.17 7.63
CA ASP A 488 -3.46 8.44 7.58
C ASP A 488 -2.38 8.49 6.49
N HIS A 489 -2.13 7.37 5.78
CA HIS A 489 -1.21 7.28 4.65
C HIS A 489 -1.55 6.08 3.74
N HIS A 490 -2.67 6.16 3.01
CA HIS A 490 -2.95 5.18 1.97
C HIS A 490 -1.90 5.29 0.85
N CYS A 491 -1.21 4.19 0.55
CA CYS A 491 -0.25 4.16 -0.55
C CYS A 491 -0.91 4.06 -1.93
N ALA A 492 -2.22 3.80 -1.94
CA ALA A 492 -3.09 3.87 -3.10
C ALA A 492 -4.42 4.47 -2.67
N ASP A 493 -4.52 5.79 -2.72
CA ASP A 493 -5.69 6.54 -2.27
C ASP A 493 -6.60 6.93 -3.43
N LEU A 494 -7.91 7.01 -3.22
CA LEU A 494 -8.85 7.57 -4.18
C LEU A 494 -9.15 9.03 -3.87
N ILE A 495 -9.08 9.85 -4.87
CA ILE A 495 -9.58 11.21 -4.81
C ILE A 495 -11.02 11.20 -5.34
N GLU A 496 -11.96 10.88 -4.49
CA GLU A 496 -13.38 10.77 -4.84
C GLU A 496 -13.96 12.11 -5.30
N ALA A 497 -14.89 12.09 -6.27
CA ALA A 497 -15.47 13.32 -6.79
C ALA A 497 -16.25 14.07 -5.71
N MET A 498 -17.09 13.39 -4.96
CA MET A 498 -17.84 13.95 -3.84
C MET A 498 -17.09 13.62 -2.53
N PRO A 499 -16.52 14.60 -1.82
CA PRO A 499 -15.80 14.36 -0.58
C PRO A 499 -16.58 13.51 0.42
N GLY A 500 -15.96 12.43 0.90
CA GLY A 500 -16.56 11.45 1.80
C GLY A 500 -17.51 10.47 1.12
N ALA A 501 -17.55 10.44 -0.21
CA ALA A 501 -18.25 9.37 -0.93
C ALA A 501 -17.44 8.09 -0.81
N SER A 502 -18.11 7.04 -0.35
CA SER A 502 -17.49 5.74 -0.13
C SER A 502 -17.83 4.71 -1.21
N SER A 503 -18.72 4.99 -2.13
CA SER A 503 -19.08 4.07 -3.22
C SER A 503 -19.99 4.71 -4.26
N GLY A 504 -20.22 4.00 -5.35
CA GLY A 504 -21.20 4.36 -6.37
C GLY A 504 -20.84 5.63 -7.13
N LYS A 505 -21.85 6.37 -7.56
CA LYS A 505 -21.68 7.54 -8.45
C LYS A 505 -20.86 8.68 -7.84
N GLY A 506 -20.74 8.74 -6.53
CA GLY A 506 -20.03 9.82 -5.85
C GLY A 506 -18.53 9.78 -6.00
N VAL A 507 -17.95 8.63 -6.39
CA VAL A 507 -16.49 8.49 -6.56
C VAL A 507 -16.01 8.90 -7.96
N PHE A 508 -16.88 8.90 -8.97
CA PHE A 508 -16.54 9.21 -10.37
C PHE A 508 -16.70 10.68 -10.70
N TYR A 509 -15.74 11.29 -11.35
CA TYR A 509 -15.89 12.62 -11.93
C TYR A 509 -16.54 12.56 -13.32
N PRO A 510 -17.49 13.49 -13.65
CA PRO A 510 -18.10 14.45 -12.74
C PRO A 510 -19.20 13.81 -11.89
N ALA A 511 -19.40 14.29 -10.66
CA ALA A 511 -20.50 13.87 -9.80
C ALA A 511 -21.10 15.02 -8.99
N GLY A 512 -22.41 14.99 -8.78
CA GLY A 512 -23.07 15.94 -7.89
C GLY A 512 -22.89 17.42 -8.25
N GLY A 513 -22.58 17.74 -9.53
CA GLY A 513 -22.23 19.08 -10.00
C GLY A 513 -20.75 19.44 -9.81
N ILE A 514 -19.91 18.50 -9.34
CA ILE A 514 -18.46 18.68 -9.24
C ILE A 514 -17.84 18.24 -10.57
N ASP A 515 -17.36 19.20 -11.31
CA ASP A 515 -16.78 19.07 -12.66
C ASP A 515 -15.33 19.58 -12.72
N SER A 516 -14.67 19.67 -11.55
CA SER A 516 -13.31 20.16 -11.44
C SER A 516 -12.57 19.53 -10.27
N ILE A 517 -11.25 19.49 -10.38
CA ILE A 517 -10.34 19.08 -9.31
C ILE A 517 -9.36 20.24 -9.12
N PRO A 518 -9.56 21.09 -8.11
CA PRO A 518 -8.63 22.17 -7.82
C PRO A 518 -7.31 21.60 -7.31
N ALA A 519 -6.22 22.32 -7.54
CA ALA A 519 -4.86 21.90 -7.21
C ALA A 519 -4.71 21.45 -5.74
N GLU A 520 -5.44 22.08 -4.82
CA GLU A 520 -5.40 21.77 -3.39
C GLU A 520 -5.92 20.38 -3.04
N ARG A 521 -6.74 19.77 -3.91
CA ARG A 521 -7.21 18.40 -3.74
C ARG A 521 -6.19 17.35 -4.18
N LEU A 522 -5.16 17.77 -4.91
CA LEU A 522 -4.06 16.91 -5.36
C LEU A 522 -2.84 17.17 -4.46
N ALA A 523 -2.99 16.87 -3.18
CA ALA A 523 -1.96 17.03 -2.17
C ALA A 523 -0.91 15.92 -2.28
N TYR A 524 0.35 16.27 -2.03
CA TYR A 524 1.48 15.34 -2.02
C TYR A 524 1.85 14.96 -0.59
N TRP A 525 2.38 13.80 -0.38
CA TRP A 525 2.88 13.40 0.94
C TRP A 525 4.07 14.23 1.43
N SER A 526 4.70 15.01 0.55
CA SER A 526 5.68 16.05 0.93
C SER A 526 5.06 17.24 1.67
N GLY A 527 3.74 17.34 1.70
CA GLY A 527 2.99 18.49 2.22
C GLY A 527 2.83 19.63 1.22
N LEU A 528 3.29 19.43 -0.03
CA LEU A 528 2.97 20.30 -1.17
C LEU A 528 1.61 19.93 -1.76
N THR A 529 1.19 20.70 -2.74
CA THR A 529 0.02 20.39 -3.57
C THR A 529 0.40 20.51 -5.03
N SER A 530 -0.36 19.90 -5.89
CA SER A 530 -0.24 20.14 -7.34
C SER A 530 -0.33 21.63 -7.64
N VAL A 531 0.30 22.07 -8.70
CA VAL A 531 0.05 23.38 -9.33
C VAL A 531 -0.98 23.27 -10.43
N MET A 532 -1.25 22.07 -10.90
CA MET A 532 -2.24 21.79 -11.94
C MET A 532 -3.62 21.61 -11.34
N SER A 533 -4.60 22.18 -12.04
CA SER A 533 -6.03 22.00 -11.78
C SER A 533 -6.69 21.37 -12.97
N PHE A 534 -7.70 20.56 -12.73
CA PHE A 534 -8.54 19.93 -13.76
C PHE A 534 -9.88 20.63 -13.77
N ASN A 535 -10.31 21.08 -14.93
CA ASN A 535 -11.53 21.88 -15.08
C ASN A 535 -12.39 21.34 -16.22
N ASP A 536 -13.64 21.74 -16.28
CA ASP A 536 -14.59 21.39 -17.33
C ASP A 536 -14.72 19.88 -17.55
N ILE A 537 -14.68 19.10 -16.46
CA ILE A 537 -14.78 17.64 -16.54
C ILE A 537 -16.20 17.27 -16.96
N THR A 538 -16.33 16.71 -18.15
CA THR A 538 -17.63 16.39 -18.74
C THR A 538 -17.64 14.99 -19.34
N MET A 539 -18.84 14.39 -19.40
CA MET A 539 -19.07 13.11 -20.08
C MET A 539 -19.65 13.33 -21.47
N GLU A 540 -19.03 12.74 -22.48
CA GLU A 540 -19.53 12.66 -23.85
C GLU A 540 -19.77 11.18 -24.21
N GLY A 541 -20.97 10.70 -23.94
CA GLY A 541 -21.25 9.26 -24.02
C GLY A 541 -20.59 8.54 -22.84
N ASP A 542 -19.56 7.75 -23.12
CA ASP A 542 -18.75 7.09 -22.10
C ASP A 542 -17.36 7.71 -21.94
N ASP A 543 -16.98 8.63 -22.82
CA ASP A 543 -15.70 9.31 -22.77
C ASP A 543 -15.74 10.48 -21.78
N VAL A 544 -14.62 10.76 -21.13
CA VAL A 544 -14.42 11.92 -20.28
C VAL A 544 -13.57 12.95 -21.00
N SER A 545 -14.03 14.20 -21.04
CA SER A 545 -13.26 15.35 -21.53
C SER A 545 -12.99 16.31 -20.38
N PHE A 546 -11.80 16.90 -20.34
CA PHE A 546 -11.41 17.86 -19.30
C PHE A 546 -10.31 18.80 -19.81
N SER A 547 -10.09 19.92 -19.11
CA SER A 547 -8.99 20.83 -19.35
C SER A 547 -8.03 20.81 -18.15
N VAL A 548 -6.73 20.86 -18.43
CA VAL A 548 -5.66 21.00 -17.42
C VAL A 548 -5.09 22.40 -17.53
N THR A 549 -4.93 23.07 -16.41
CA THR A 549 -4.33 24.41 -16.31
C THR A 549 -3.36 24.47 -15.13
N GLY A 550 -2.35 25.34 -15.20
CA GLY A 550 -1.38 25.57 -14.12
C GLY A 550 0.02 24.99 -14.38
N ASN A 551 0.21 24.26 -15.48
CA ASN A 551 1.51 23.67 -15.80
C ASN A 551 2.57 24.74 -16.13
N ASP A 552 2.18 25.88 -16.70
CA ASP A 552 3.08 27.03 -16.87
C ASP A 552 3.65 27.51 -15.54
N ILE A 553 2.91 27.40 -14.44
CA ILE A 553 3.36 27.72 -13.08
C ILE A 553 4.34 26.64 -12.60
N ALA A 554 4.14 25.37 -12.96
CA ALA A 554 5.03 24.27 -12.59
C ALA A 554 6.40 24.35 -13.26
N THR A 555 6.49 24.94 -14.46
CA THR A 555 7.75 25.10 -15.21
C THR A 555 8.48 26.39 -14.91
N THR A 556 7.81 27.38 -14.30
CA THR A 556 8.39 28.66 -13.92
C THR A 556 9.06 28.57 -12.55
N PRO A 557 10.32 29.00 -12.42
CA PRO A 557 10.97 29.03 -11.09
C PRO A 557 10.18 29.86 -10.09
N PRO A 558 10.09 29.43 -8.81
CA PRO A 558 9.47 30.22 -7.75
C PRO A 558 10.12 31.60 -7.58
N VAL A 559 9.40 32.49 -6.92
CA VAL A 559 9.92 33.83 -6.58
C VAL A 559 10.16 33.92 -5.08
N PRO A 560 11.34 34.43 -4.63
CA PRO A 560 11.58 34.68 -3.23
C PRO A 560 10.66 35.78 -2.68
N VAL A 561 9.97 35.45 -1.56
CA VAL A 561 9.04 36.37 -0.88
C VAL A 561 9.31 36.39 0.62
N LEU A 562 8.67 37.28 1.36
CA LEU A 562 8.80 37.45 2.82
C LEU A 562 10.25 37.51 3.30
N LEU A 563 11.11 38.27 2.57
CA LEU A 563 12.50 38.39 2.88
C LEU A 563 12.67 39.19 4.17
N ALA A 564 13.36 38.59 5.15
CA ALA A 564 13.67 39.22 6.43
C ALA A 564 15.10 38.89 6.85
N TYR A 565 15.66 39.70 7.77
CA TYR A 565 16.98 39.41 8.30
C TYR A 565 17.10 39.80 9.78
N GLU A 566 17.95 39.06 10.48
CA GLU A 566 18.50 39.43 11.78
C GLU A 566 20.01 39.68 11.61
N LYS A 567 20.56 40.71 12.18
CA LYS A 567 21.96 41.07 12.01
C LYS A 567 22.70 41.13 13.35
N PHE A 568 23.96 40.75 13.30
CA PHE A 568 24.88 40.75 14.41
C PHE A 568 26.15 41.54 14.03
N GLN A 569 27.16 41.51 14.86
CA GLN A 569 28.42 42.18 14.57
C GLN A 569 29.21 41.44 13.47
N ASP A 570 29.24 40.11 13.52
CA ASP A 570 30.07 39.24 12.70
C ASP A 570 29.25 38.22 11.91
N ALA A 571 27.91 38.35 11.94
CA ALA A 571 27.00 37.42 11.29
C ALA A 571 25.66 38.08 10.91
N ALA A 572 24.91 37.42 10.03
CA ALA A 572 23.50 37.71 9.77
C ALA A 572 22.70 36.41 9.47
N ILE A 573 21.44 36.43 9.86
CA ILE A 573 20.48 35.38 9.48
C ILE A 573 19.51 36.01 8.49
N VAL A 574 19.41 35.43 7.29
CA VAL A 574 18.44 35.84 6.27
C VAL A 574 17.39 34.73 6.15
N THR A 575 16.12 35.10 6.31
CA THR A 575 14.98 34.19 6.14
C THR A 575 14.13 34.66 4.97
N PHE A 576 13.62 33.70 4.21
CA PHE A 576 12.71 33.97 3.09
C PHE A 576 11.82 32.74 2.84
N GLU A 577 10.77 32.94 2.08
CA GLU A 577 9.90 31.88 1.60
C GLU A 577 9.87 31.89 0.07
N SER A 578 9.53 30.79 -0.56
CA SER A 578 9.11 30.79 -1.96
C SER A 578 7.63 31.19 -2.08
N ASP A 579 7.24 31.82 -3.18
CA ASP A 579 5.85 32.26 -3.43
C ASP A 579 4.84 31.11 -3.46
N ARG A 580 5.33 29.89 -3.51
CA ARG A 580 4.59 28.64 -3.36
C ARG A 580 5.43 27.62 -2.59
N LYS A 581 4.81 26.55 -2.08
CA LYS A 581 5.57 25.47 -1.46
C LYS A 581 6.52 24.85 -2.49
N TYR A 582 7.80 24.89 -2.22
CA TYR A 582 8.87 24.41 -3.10
C TYR A 582 9.99 23.78 -2.27
N ASN A 583 10.43 22.58 -2.68
CA ASN A 583 11.48 21.83 -1.97
C ASN A 583 12.85 21.89 -2.65
N GLY A 584 12.96 22.57 -3.79
CA GLY A 584 14.21 22.71 -4.50
C GLY A 584 15.20 23.65 -3.81
N GLU A 585 16.42 23.65 -4.26
CA GLU A 585 17.50 24.50 -3.74
C GLU A 585 17.35 25.94 -4.22
N ALA A 586 17.62 26.91 -3.32
CA ALA A 586 17.80 28.30 -3.68
C ALA A 586 19.29 28.59 -3.99
N THR A 587 19.55 29.35 -5.04
CA THR A 587 20.87 29.89 -5.32
C THR A 587 21.01 31.23 -4.62
N ILE A 588 22.06 31.37 -3.85
CA ILE A 588 22.38 32.57 -3.07
C ILE A 588 23.69 33.18 -3.60
N LEU A 589 23.64 34.43 -4.00
CA LEU A 589 24.82 35.24 -4.22
C LEU A 589 24.92 36.30 -3.12
N TRP A 590 26.06 36.46 -2.49
CA TRP A 590 26.20 37.40 -1.41
C TRP A 590 27.62 37.97 -1.30
N GLY A 591 27.73 39.10 -0.65
CA GLY A 591 29.00 39.75 -0.44
C GLY A 591 28.82 41.17 0.14
N LYS A 592 29.91 41.92 0.23
CA LYS A 592 29.81 43.35 0.54
C LYS A 592 29.02 44.05 -0.56
N THR A 593 28.10 44.95 -0.17
CA THR A 593 27.22 45.63 -1.11
C THR A 593 27.96 46.21 -2.31
N GLY A 594 27.56 45.82 -3.51
CA GLY A 594 28.19 46.14 -4.78
C GLY A 594 29.38 45.24 -5.14
N LYS A 595 29.58 44.13 -4.39
CA LYS A 595 30.65 43.16 -4.62
C LYS A 595 30.22 41.80 -4.10
N GLU A 596 29.11 41.30 -4.64
CA GLU A 596 28.48 40.00 -4.29
C GLU A 596 29.21 38.88 -5.05
N ASP A 597 30.38 38.46 -4.54
CA ASP A 597 31.29 37.51 -5.19
C ASP A 597 31.28 36.10 -4.58
N SER A 598 30.49 35.86 -3.55
CA SER A 598 30.32 34.55 -2.92
C SER A 598 29.00 33.89 -3.35
N SER A 599 29.06 32.63 -3.62
CA SER A 599 27.87 31.82 -4.03
C SER A 599 27.73 30.58 -3.20
N LEU A 600 26.48 30.19 -2.90
CA LEU A 600 26.13 28.91 -2.29
C LEU A 600 24.73 28.48 -2.72
N THR A 601 24.44 27.20 -2.53
CA THR A 601 23.09 26.67 -2.65
C THR A 601 22.51 26.37 -1.26
N LEU A 602 21.22 26.63 -1.08
CA LEU A 602 20.52 26.50 0.19
C LEU A 602 19.29 25.62 0.04
N LYS A 603 19.21 24.53 0.83
CA LYS A 603 18.02 23.69 0.92
C LYS A 603 16.98 24.29 1.86
N PRO A 604 15.67 24.07 1.61
CA PRO A 604 14.63 24.49 2.53
C PRO A 604 14.74 23.70 3.85
N TYR A 605 14.42 24.31 4.97
CA TYR A 605 14.29 23.63 6.25
C TYR A 605 12.84 23.14 6.51
N ALA A 606 11.89 23.66 5.76
CA ALA A 606 10.51 23.20 5.65
C ALA A 606 10.00 23.58 4.25
N PRO A 607 8.96 22.92 3.72
CA PRO A 607 8.46 23.21 2.38
C PRO A 607 8.27 24.70 2.10
N GLY A 608 9.02 25.22 1.12
CA GLY A 608 9.01 26.64 0.75
C GLY A 608 9.65 27.60 1.73
N LYS A 609 10.31 27.12 2.81
CA LYS A 609 10.90 27.98 3.84
C LYS A 609 12.42 27.82 3.93
N TYR A 610 13.12 28.93 3.89
CA TYR A 610 14.58 28.96 3.84
C TYR A 610 15.16 29.84 4.94
N ALA A 611 16.31 29.45 5.48
CA ALA A 611 17.04 30.23 6.44
C ALA A 611 18.53 30.10 6.17
N LEU A 612 19.14 31.21 5.83
CA LEU A 612 20.56 31.34 5.54
C LEU A 612 21.27 31.95 6.73
N LEU A 613 22.38 31.37 7.16
CA LEU A 613 23.29 31.97 8.07
C LEU A 613 24.55 32.41 7.30
N LEU A 614 24.88 33.68 7.39
CA LEU A 614 26.15 34.26 6.97
C LEU A 614 26.98 34.53 8.20
N ASP A 615 28.22 34.08 8.21
CA ASP A 615 29.13 34.26 9.31
C ASP A 615 30.49 34.78 8.83
N GLY A 616 31.34 35.20 9.78
CA GLY A 616 32.64 35.79 9.48
C GLY A 616 32.54 37.14 8.78
N LEU A 617 31.44 37.84 8.98
CA LEU A 617 31.20 39.16 8.41
C LEU A 617 32.03 40.22 9.15
N ASP A 618 32.46 41.26 8.43
CA ASP A 618 33.13 42.43 9.06
C ASP A 618 32.10 43.31 9.77
N PRO A 619 32.41 43.81 10.98
CA PRO A 619 31.56 44.79 11.66
C PRO A 619 31.43 46.09 10.85
N LYS A 620 30.30 46.78 11.04
CA LYS A 620 30.05 48.09 10.39
C LYS A 620 30.09 48.03 8.85
N THR A 621 29.78 46.93 8.28
CA THR A 621 29.92 46.69 6.85
C THR A 621 28.58 46.35 6.22
N SER A 622 28.26 46.95 5.08
CA SER A 622 27.05 46.65 4.33
C SER A 622 27.24 45.41 3.47
N TYR A 623 26.26 44.51 3.55
CA TYR A 623 26.18 43.27 2.78
C TYR A 623 24.88 43.22 2.01
N THR A 624 24.94 42.60 0.85
CA THR A 624 23.77 42.28 0.03
C THR A 624 23.70 40.77 -0.22
N VAL A 625 22.52 40.25 -0.16
CA VAL A 625 22.19 38.85 -0.45
C VAL A 625 21.14 38.81 -1.57
N LEU A 626 21.50 38.20 -2.66
CA LEU A 626 20.65 37.97 -3.82
C LEU A 626 20.19 36.52 -3.80
N ILE A 627 18.88 36.28 -3.99
CA ILE A 627 18.26 34.98 -3.85
C ILE A 627 17.51 34.69 -5.13
N SER A 628 17.76 33.53 -5.72
CA SER A 628 17.00 33.03 -6.88
C SER A 628 16.74 31.53 -6.80
N PHE A 629 15.70 31.12 -7.47
CA PHE A 629 15.40 29.70 -7.71
C PHE A 629 15.67 29.35 -9.17
N SER A 630 16.05 28.10 -9.42
CA SER A 630 16.23 27.60 -10.78
C SER A 630 15.38 26.34 -10.97
N MET A 631 14.70 26.24 -12.10
CA MET A 631 13.92 25.07 -12.48
C MET A 631 14.14 24.77 -13.96
N ASN A 632 14.46 23.53 -14.30
CA ASN A 632 14.69 23.10 -15.69
C ASN A 632 15.70 23.95 -16.47
N GLY A 633 16.73 24.47 -15.77
CA GLY A 633 17.75 25.33 -16.37
C GLY A 633 17.34 26.81 -16.56
N ILE A 634 16.13 27.17 -16.17
CA ILE A 634 15.63 28.55 -16.15
C ILE A 634 15.89 29.16 -14.77
N VAL A 635 16.50 30.32 -14.70
CA VAL A 635 16.67 31.08 -13.47
C VAL A 635 15.49 32.03 -13.30
N GLY A 636 14.85 31.96 -12.12
CA GLY A 636 13.69 32.77 -11.78
C GLY A 636 14.05 34.22 -11.41
N LYS A 637 13.01 34.96 -11.05
CA LYS A 637 13.14 36.33 -10.60
C LYS A 637 13.96 36.37 -9.29
N GLU A 638 14.92 37.28 -9.22
CA GLU A 638 15.79 37.49 -8.07
C GLU A 638 15.09 38.31 -6.97
N GLY A 639 15.24 37.88 -5.73
CA GLY A 639 14.95 38.67 -4.53
C GLY A 639 16.25 39.20 -3.94
N ALA A 640 16.21 40.38 -3.32
CA ALA A 640 17.38 40.98 -2.72
C ALA A 640 17.09 41.45 -1.30
N VAL A 641 18.07 41.29 -0.40
CA VAL A 641 18.07 41.86 0.93
C VAL A 641 19.43 42.46 1.22
N SER A 642 19.45 43.68 1.78
CA SER A 642 20.69 44.37 2.18
C SER A 642 20.60 44.75 3.65
N PHE A 643 21.73 44.64 4.36
CA PHE A 643 21.84 45.00 5.77
C PHE A 643 23.21 45.54 6.10
N LEU A 644 23.30 46.28 7.20
CA LEU A 644 24.55 46.77 7.77
C LEU A 644 24.83 46.03 9.07
N THR A 645 25.96 45.32 9.19
CA THR A 645 26.36 44.63 10.42
C THR A 645 26.49 45.59 11.61
N ASN A 646 26.30 45.09 12.83
CA ASN A 646 26.36 45.92 14.03
C ASN A 646 27.77 46.43 14.31
N THR A 647 27.88 47.51 15.09
CA THR A 647 29.17 48.21 15.43
C THR A 647 29.77 47.72 16.74
N ASP A 648 28.95 47.08 17.59
CA ASP A 648 29.30 46.61 18.91
C ASP A 648 28.61 45.23 19.13
N ASN A 649 28.89 44.59 20.27
CA ASN A 649 28.24 43.34 20.64
C ASN A 649 26.75 43.56 20.95
N GLY A 650 26.01 44.15 20.02
CA GLY A 650 24.64 44.61 20.16
C GLY A 650 23.62 43.48 20.35
N GLY A 651 23.86 42.57 21.27
CA GLY A 651 22.95 41.49 21.60
C GLY A 651 23.63 40.36 22.38
N TYR A 652 22.83 39.52 23.02
CA TYR A 652 23.32 38.34 23.73
C TYR A 652 23.89 37.29 22.75
N PRO A 653 24.85 36.46 23.21
CA PRO A 653 25.31 35.31 22.43
C PRO A 653 24.13 34.44 21.97
N TYR A 654 24.24 33.87 20.78
CA TYR A 654 23.10 33.17 20.16
C TYR A 654 23.52 31.83 19.53
N ILE A 655 22.78 30.74 19.81
CA ILE A 655 22.94 29.43 19.16
C ILE A 655 21.95 29.32 17.99
N TYR A 656 22.48 29.10 16.78
CA TYR A 656 21.67 28.96 15.59
C TYR A 656 21.68 27.53 15.06
N LEU A 657 20.51 26.96 14.92
CA LEU A 657 20.32 25.58 14.43
C LEU A 657 19.21 25.48 13.35
N LYS A 658 18.75 26.58 12.77
CA LYS A 658 17.67 26.57 11.76
C LYS A 658 18.10 25.98 10.42
N ASN A 659 19.40 25.93 10.12
CA ASN A 659 19.96 25.34 8.90
C ASN A 659 20.18 23.82 8.99
N VAL A 660 19.71 23.18 10.06
CA VAL A 660 19.78 21.73 10.24
C VAL A 660 18.39 21.16 9.97
N LEU A 661 18.34 20.16 9.12
CA LEU A 661 17.09 19.44 8.77
C LEU A 661 16.37 19.00 10.03
N ARG A 662 15.06 19.20 10.05
CA ARG A 662 14.15 18.76 11.12
C ARG A 662 12.94 18.08 10.52
N ASN A 663 12.38 17.22 11.31
CA ASN A 663 11.06 16.67 11.04
C ASN A 663 9.97 17.75 11.14
N PRO A 664 8.78 17.56 10.58
CA PRO A 664 7.67 18.52 10.64
C PRO A 664 7.26 18.93 12.06
N ASP A 665 7.44 18.05 13.06
CA ASP A 665 7.19 18.32 14.48
C ASP A 665 8.31 19.12 15.18
N GLY A 666 9.35 19.51 14.43
CA GLY A 666 10.50 20.27 14.93
C GLY A 666 11.56 19.43 15.63
N THR A 667 11.45 18.10 15.61
CA THR A 667 12.49 17.19 16.12
C THR A 667 13.65 17.06 15.12
N PHE A 668 14.84 16.68 15.60
CA PHE A 668 15.96 16.32 14.73
C PHE A 668 15.98 14.81 14.50
N PRO A 669 16.22 14.35 13.28
CA PRO A 669 16.50 12.92 13.05
C PRO A 669 17.70 12.45 13.91
N SER A 670 17.63 11.23 14.42
CA SER A 670 18.77 10.61 15.13
C SER A 670 20.00 10.60 14.21
N GLY A 671 21.18 10.89 14.78
CA GLY A 671 22.41 11.02 14.00
C GLY A 671 22.59 12.36 13.26
N SER A 672 21.68 13.33 13.41
CA SER A 672 21.84 14.66 12.83
C SER A 672 23.15 15.30 13.25
N ARG A 673 23.87 15.90 12.30
CA ARG A 673 25.10 16.66 12.56
C ARG A 673 24.75 18.11 12.84
N LEU A 674 24.92 18.55 14.10
CA LEU A 674 24.65 19.92 14.55
C LEU A 674 25.92 20.77 14.46
N PRO A 675 25.90 21.92 13.78
CA PRO A 675 27.00 22.88 13.86
C PRO A 675 26.98 23.55 15.24
N LEU A 676 27.96 23.26 16.07
CA LEU A 676 28.10 23.89 17.40
C LEU A 676 28.85 25.19 17.29
N ARG A 677 28.11 26.27 17.04
CA ARG A 677 28.66 27.62 16.97
C ARG A 677 27.75 28.60 17.72
N VAL A 678 28.38 29.51 18.44
CA VAL A 678 27.73 30.65 19.09
C VAL A 678 28.10 31.91 18.32
N TYR A 679 27.14 32.73 18.04
CA TYR A 679 27.29 33.99 17.32
C TYR A 679 27.22 35.19 18.28
N ASN A 680 27.64 36.35 17.83
CA ASN A 680 27.80 37.54 18.66
C ASN A 680 28.92 37.40 19.71
N THR A 681 30.00 36.73 19.33
CA THR A 681 31.06 36.31 20.26
C THR A 681 32.46 36.83 19.86
N VAL A 682 32.54 37.98 19.19
CA VAL A 682 33.84 38.56 18.70
C VAL A 682 34.86 38.72 19.80
N LYS A 683 34.44 39.01 21.05
CA LYS A 683 35.31 39.15 22.22
C LYS A 683 35.36 37.90 23.11
N ALA A 684 34.76 36.82 22.69
CA ALA A 684 34.83 35.58 23.46
C ALA A 684 36.21 34.95 23.33
N VAL A 685 36.77 34.56 24.47
CA VAL A 685 38.07 33.85 24.53
C VAL A 685 37.89 32.34 24.50
N GLN A 686 36.69 31.86 24.91
CA GLN A 686 36.38 30.44 24.92
C GLN A 686 34.86 30.20 24.81
N VAL A 687 34.48 29.13 24.11
CA VAL A 687 33.13 28.57 24.13
C VAL A 687 33.21 27.09 24.52
N SER A 688 32.48 26.72 25.55
CA SER A 688 32.38 25.33 26.00
C SER A 688 30.95 24.78 25.83
N TRP A 689 30.82 23.55 25.31
CA TRP A 689 29.54 22.95 24.97
C TRP A 689 29.19 21.79 25.89
N TYR A 690 27.92 21.69 26.24
CA TYR A 690 27.37 20.63 27.08
C TYR A 690 26.02 20.18 26.53
N LEU A 691 25.76 18.88 26.60
CA LEU A 691 24.43 18.26 26.36
C LEU A 691 24.04 17.52 27.65
N ASN A 692 22.85 17.80 28.18
CA ASN A 692 22.37 17.26 29.46
C ASN A 692 23.39 17.37 30.60
N GLY A 693 24.14 18.48 30.65
CA GLY A 693 25.18 18.71 31.64
C GLY A 693 26.54 18.04 31.36
N THR A 694 26.59 17.12 30.39
CA THR A 694 27.86 16.46 30.00
C THR A 694 28.58 17.28 28.95
N ARG A 695 29.89 17.52 29.16
CA ARG A 695 30.70 18.26 28.19
C ARG A 695 30.87 17.49 26.90
N ILE A 696 30.51 18.12 25.78
CA ILE A 696 30.63 17.56 24.43
C ILE A 696 31.72 18.26 23.63
N LYS A 697 32.20 17.57 22.59
CA LYS A 697 33.22 18.10 21.65
C LYS A 697 32.70 17.96 20.24
N THR A 698 33.07 18.93 19.40
CA THR A 698 32.85 18.86 17.96
C THR A 698 33.93 18.05 17.25
N ASP A 699 33.59 17.58 16.06
CA ASP A 699 34.56 17.05 15.11
C ASP A 699 35.48 18.19 14.55
N ALA A 700 36.42 17.84 13.68
CA ALA A 700 37.35 18.77 13.09
C ALA A 700 36.68 19.86 12.22
N GLN A 701 35.45 19.66 11.81
CA GLN A 701 34.65 20.60 11.03
C GLN A 701 33.67 21.43 11.90
N GLY A 702 33.69 21.27 13.21
CA GLY A 702 32.84 22.03 14.12
C GLY A 702 31.43 21.45 14.32
N TYR A 703 31.21 20.18 13.96
CA TYR A 703 29.92 19.52 14.11
C TYR A 703 29.92 18.53 15.28
N TYR A 704 28.75 18.38 15.88
CA TYR A 704 28.44 17.33 16.85
C TYR A 704 27.36 16.41 16.30
N THR A 705 27.60 15.10 16.36
CA THR A 705 26.60 14.11 15.96
C THR A 705 25.64 13.86 17.12
N LEU A 706 24.36 14.14 16.90
CA LEU A 706 23.32 14.10 17.92
C LEU A 706 22.90 12.64 18.16
N THR A 707 23.09 12.17 19.38
CA THR A 707 22.77 10.80 19.81
C THR A 707 21.63 10.72 20.83
N GLU A 708 21.28 11.87 21.42
CA GLU A 708 20.20 11.99 22.40
C GLU A 708 19.63 13.40 22.40
N GLY A 709 18.36 13.52 22.79
CA GLY A 709 17.71 14.81 23.02
C GLY A 709 18.03 15.40 24.39
N GLY A 710 17.68 16.65 24.60
CA GLY A 710 17.81 17.34 25.87
C GLY A 710 18.31 18.77 25.78
N THR A 711 18.85 19.31 26.86
CA THR A 711 19.31 20.70 26.93
C THR A 711 20.74 20.84 26.40
N LEU A 712 20.89 21.44 25.21
CA LEU A 712 22.18 21.88 24.67
C LEU A 712 22.54 23.21 25.33
N LYS A 713 23.71 23.28 26.00
CA LYS A 713 24.20 24.46 26.68
C LYS A 713 25.54 24.88 26.11
N ALA A 714 25.68 26.17 25.84
CA ALA A 714 26.97 26.82 25.56
C ALA A 714 27.33 27.77 26.74
N VAL A 715 28.58 27.71 27.16
CA VAL A 715 29.17 28.67 28.10
C VAL A 715 30.20 29.49 27.32
N VAL A 716 29.96 30.79 27.23
CA VAL A 716 30.82 31.74 26.54
C VAL A 716 31.61 32.52 27.59
N THR A 717 32.93 32.42 27.56
CA THR A 717 33.82 33.16 28.47
C THR A 717 34.38 34.37 27.68
N TRP A 718 34.20 35.57 28.20
CA TRP A 718 34.58 36.81 27.57
C TRP A 718 36.02 37.21 27.94
N ASP A 719 36.56 38.21 27.21
CA ASP A 719 37.92 38.72 27.42
C ASP A 719 38.11 39.43 28.78
N ASP A 720 37.01 39.85 29.43
CA ASP A 720 37.02 40.43 30.77
C ASP A 720 36.83 39.35 31.88
N GLY A 721 36.76 38.11 31.52
CA GLY A 721 36.61 36.96 32.44
C GLY A 721 35.18 36.70 32.90
N THR A 722 34.18 37.42 32.39
CA THR A 722 32.77 37.12 32.65
C THR A 722 32.28 35.95 31.79
N GLU A 723 31.18 35.32 32.18
CA GLU A 723 30.59 34.19 31.45
C GLU A 723 29.11 34.41 31.18
N ASP A 724 28.69 34.09 29.97
CA ASP A 724 27.29 33.94 29.57
C ASP A 724 26.95 32.49 29.31
N VAL A 725 25.73 32.12 29.68
CA VAL A 725 25.22 30.77 29.50
C VAL A 725 23.97 30.80 28.60
N ILE A 726 24.04 30.06 27.49
CA ILE A 726 22.96 29.96 26.54
C ILE A 726 22.49 28.52 26.52
N CYS A 727 21.16 28.30 26.64
CA CYS A 727 20.55 26.98 26.58
C CYS A 727 19.55 26.88 25.42
N LYS A 728 19.49 25.70 24.81
CA LYS A 728 18.53 25.38 23.76
C LYS A 728 18.05 23.94 23.90
N GLU A 729 16.74 23.76 23.91
CA GLU A 729 16.16 22.43 23.92
C GLU A 729 16.29 21.77 22.56
N ILE A 730 16.78 20.53 22.57
CA ILE A 730 16.95 19.65 21.42
C ILE A 730 16.03 18.45 21.60
N ARG A 731 15.15 18.22 20.64
CA ARG A 731 14.33 17.02 20.59
C ARG A 731 14.80 16.16 19.43
N ILE A 732 14.90 14.85 19.66
CA ILE A 732 15.20 13.85 18.63
C ILE A 732 13.92 13.06 18.39
N SER A 733 13.68 12.70 17.15
CA SER A 733 12.70 11.64 16.83
C SER A 733 13.29 10.31 17.28
N GLU A 734 12.51 9.54 17.99
CA GLU A 734 12.84 8.16 18.34
C GLU A 734 13.00 7.30 17.10
#